data_62270d79ffe98fb455e2e5d683f98bd1
#
_entry.id   62270d79ffe98fb455e2e5d683f98bd1
#
_cell.length_a   1.000
_cell.length_b   1.000
_cell.length_c   1.000
_cell.angle_alpha   90.00
_cell.angle_beta   90.00
_cell.angle_gamma   90.00
#
_symmetry.space_group_name_H-M   'P 1'
#
loop_
_entity.id
_entity.type
_entity.pdbx_description
1 polymer ?
#
loop_
_entity_poly.entity_id
_entity_poly.type
_entity_poly.pdbx_seq_one_letter_code
_entity_poly.pdbx_strand_id
1 'polypeptide(L)'
;MTPALLHLDLIDPLLPELIALQRRDRCLLPEALSELADRLHVPLNRVYSVASFYQAFRFTPCGKHQIKVCVGAACYVKGAEHVYEAFRKHLNIPEDGDTSPDGLFTVSKVACLGCCMLAVAVQIDKHIFGHVTPSTVGRVVRDFLLMVRDEEAVTQDSAQADAKEKQQPEIRICRCSSCRAAGSGRIFDAFEEERRAGKFDYKVKEVGCHGMSYRAPLVTVMLENAAYHYDNVQEYDVRGIVAQHFSTKELTWKSRAFLDAFYSRRPQGCMKLAEPPPELDKLRLVTKNSGMDDPESLDDYRAHGGFAAFDRALTMTPAQIVYELKRSKLRGRGGGGFPTGEKWRMALEAPGDRKVVICNADEGDPGAFMDRMLMESYPYRVLEGILIAARTVGASLAIIYIREEYSQAVSVLERVIAKLRESGIFGSLPPGFDLVLFRGAGAFVCGEETALLESIEGRRGIPRKRPPFPVNSGLRGLPTLMNNVETFACVPIILVDGGEVFNAVGTDESHGTKAFALAGKVRHGGLIEVPIGITIDEIVEQYGGGAEKNHTVKAVMIGGPSGGCIPRSHFDIRVDYQTLQKNGAMMGSGGLIVIDESDCMVDIALYFLRFLRSESCGKCVMCREGVPHLCTLVESLTRKGPKPPGLLDRIENLARMIQQGSLCALGRTAPNMVLSALHEFHGEFEAHLDNECPAGKCMELTDFRVTDDCIGCTKCIQACAAGAIECEPLDSARILSETCVRCGVCRSVCPEHAIVNPCRERPEQEVPFREEPHTAPVDGDVIVIDGTKHPFVSGKTMLDYAILPTLCYMECGGTGAHCMVCAVWDAVLGRFVPGCEQLLQRGHIYETSSDRVRAFRKEALSLMLVRHDFRCGSCAAKGKCRFFDYVREYGAHKTKNELTYPEPVETPHLVFDGGKCILCQRCVGVSGEKLAVHNRADRAVISPGPDAWESLDATTAEKVCSVCPTGALTFKHGDARP
;
A
#
# COMPACT_ATOMS: atom_id res chain seq x y z
N MET A 1 18.24 24.21 24.65
CA MET A 1 17.25 24.03 23.55
C MET A 1 17.37 22.59 23.10
N THR A 2 16.31 21.79 23.21
CA THR A 2 16.31 20.40 22.71
C THR A 2 16.52 20.42 21.20
N PRO A 3 17.29 19.48 20.62
CA PRO A 3 17.57 19.41 19.16
C PRO A 3 16.34 19.45 18.26
N ALA A 4 15.21 18.97 18.75
CA ALA A 4 13.92 19.00 18.04
C ALA A 4 13.41 20.41 17.67
N LEU A 5 13.94 21.47 18.27
CA LEU A 5 13.54 22.87 17.99
C LEU A 5 14.23 23.48 16.76
N LEU A 6 15.28 22.85 16.23
CA LEU A 6 16.08 23.41 15.12
C LEU A 6 15.46 23.20 13.72
N HIS A 7 14.47 22.33 13.58
CA HIS A 7 13.87 21.96 12.26
C HIS A 7 12.35 22.13 12.20
N LEU A 8 11.74 22.84 13.17
CA LEU A 8 10.29 23.13 13.21
C LEU A 8 9.81 23.91 11.97
N ASP A 9 10.73 24.59 11.27
CA ASP A 9 10.45 25.31 10.03
C ASP A 9 10.17 24.38 8.84
N LEU A 10 10.63 23.12 8.88
CA LEU A 10 10.53 22.16 7.78
C LEU A 10 9.33 21.23 7.90
N ILE A 11 8.95 20.85 9.10
CA ILE A 11 7.85 19.91 9.38
C ILE A 11 6.63 20.68 9.87
N ASP A 12 5.52 20.57 9.14
CA ASP A 12 4.27 21.24 9.54
C ASP A 12 3.61 20.46 10.70
N PRO A 13 3.20 21.12 11.79
CA PRO A 13 2.62 20.44 12.94
C PRO A 13 1.18 19.94 12.73
N LEU A 14 0.48 20.36 11.69
CA LEU A 14 -0.95 20.06 11.50
C LEU A 14 -1.25 18.56 11.50
N LEU A 15 -0.52 17.77 10.72
CA LEU A 15 -0.79 16.33 10.63
C LEU A 15 -0.43 15.57 11.91
N PRO A 16 0.73 15.79 12.55
CA PRO A 16 1.04 15.23 13.88
C PRO A 16 -0.01 15.57 14.95
N GLU A 17 -0.49 16.82 14.98
CA GLU A 17 -1.51 17.26 15.94
C GLU A 17 -2.88 16.61 15.68
N LEU A 18 -3.30 16.47 14.41
CA LEU A 18 -4.52 15.73 14.06
C LEU A 18 -4.44 14.26 14.49
N ILE A 19 -3.27 13.62 14.34
CA ILE A 19 -3.04 12.25 14.83
C ILE A 19 -3.14 12.21 16.37
N ALA A 20 -2.57 13.19 17.06
CA ALA A 20 -2.65 13.27 18.52
C ALA A 20 -4.09 13.46 19.01
N LEU A 21 -4.86 14.34 18.36
CA LEU A 21 -6.29 14.53 18.64
C LEU A 21 -7.09 13.23 18.42
N GLN A 22 -6.90 12.59 17.26
CA GLN A 22 -7.58 11.32 16.94
C GLN A 22 -7.27 10.22 17.98
N ARG A 23 -6.04 10.15 18.51
CA ARG A 23 -5.67 9.19 19.55
C ARG A 23 -6.31 9.52 20.89
N ARG A 24 -6.37 10.81 21.26
CA ARG A 24 -6.93 11.28 22.52
C ARG A 24 -8.46 11.11 22.56
N ASP A 25 -9.14 11.61 21.53
CA ASP A 25 -10.59 11.76 21.48
C ASP A 25 -11.28 10.64 20.67
N ARG A 26 -10.48 9.77 20.01
CA ARG A 26 -10.89 8.66 19.12
C ARG A 26 -11.65 9.09 17.86
N CYS A 27 -12.01 10.34 17.74
CA CYS A 27 -12.56 10.99 16.55
C CYS A 27 -12.20 12.47 16.56
N LEU A 28 -12.30 13.12 15.41
CA LEU A 28 -12.05 14.55 15.26
C LEU A 28 -13.38 15.31 15.44
N LEU A 29 -13.57 15.86 16.64
CA LEU A 29 -14.76 16.67 16.96
C LEU A 29 -14.61 18.08 16.36
N PRO A 30 -15.70 18.72 15.88
CA PRO A 30 -15.66 20.07 15.30
C PRO A 30 -15.01 21.11 16.22
N GLU A 31 -15.31 21.06 17.51
CA GLU A 31 -14.78 21.98 18.53
C GLU A 31 -13.26 21.82 18.66
N ALA A 32 -12.77 20.59 18.74
CA ALA A 32 -11.35 20.29 18.83
C ALA A 32 -10.57 20.71 17.56
N LEU A 33 -11.18 20.60 16.39
CA LEU A 33 -10.61 21.08 15.13
C LEU A 33 -10.56 22.60 15.06
N SER A 34 -11.57 23.30 15.60
CA SER A 34 -11.58 24.77 15.71
C SER A 34 -10.48 25.26 16.66
N GLU A 35 -10.35 24.66 17.83
CA GLU A 35 -9.27 24.97 18.78
C GLU A 35 -7.88 24.72 18.17
N LEU A 36 -7.72 23.64 17.40
CA LEU A 36 -6.48 23.34 16.68
C LEU A 36 -6.17 24.40 15.63
N ALA A 37 -7.17 24.81 14.85
CA ALA A 37 -7.03 25.86 13.83
C ALA A 37 -6.54 27.19 14.45
N ASP A 38 -7.17 27.60 15.56
CA ASP A 38 -6.81 28.82 16.29
C ASP A 38 -5.38 28.72 16.86
N ARG A 39 -5.02 27.59 17.48
CA ARG A 39 -3.69 27.37 18.07
C ARG A 39 -2.57 27.35 17.04
N LEU A 40 -2.82 26.78 15.87
CA LEU A 40 -1.84 26.75 14.78
C LEU A 40 -1.88 27.98 13.87
N HIS A 41 -2.80 28.90 14.08
CA HIS A 41 -3.05 30.07 13.24
C HIS A 41 -3.26 29.70 11.76
N VAL A 42 -4.03 28.65 11.51
CA VAL A 42 -4.38 28.19 10.16
C VAL A 42 -5.91 28.24 9.95
N PRO A 43 -6.40 28.51 8.74
CA PRO A 43 -7.82 28.51 8.46
C PRO A 43 -8.47 27.16 8.80
N LEU A 44 -9.61 27.17 9.47
CA LEU A 44 -10.35 25.98 9.86
C LEU A 44 -10.67 25.10 8.63
N ASN A 45 -11.01 25.71 7.50
CA ASN A 45 -11.26 25.02 6.25
C ASN A 45 -10.02 24.24 5.74
N ARG A 46 -8.79 24.74 5.95
CA ARG A 46 -7.55 24.01 5.66
C ARG A 46 -7.43 22.76 6.55
N VAL A 47 -7.75 22.88 7.85
CA VAL A 47 -7.73 21.76 8.80
C VAL A 47 -8.69 20.64 8.34
N TYR A 48 -9.92 20.99 7.99
CA TYR A 48 -10.91 20.04 7.48
C TYR A 48 -10.50 19.44 6.13
N SER A 49 -9.95 20.25 5.22
CA SER A 49 -9.48 19.78 3.91
C SER A 49 -8.37 18.74 4.04
N VAL A 50 -7.43 18.94 4.97
CA VAL A 50 -6.36 17.98 5.27
C VAL A 50 -6.93 16.76 5.97
N ALA A 51 -7.71 16.93 7.05
CA ALA A 51 -8.28 15.83 7.82
C ALA A 51 -9.15 14.91 6.95
N SER A 52 -10.03 15.47 6.10
CA SER A 52 -10.90 14.68 5.22
C SER A 52 -10.18 13.93 4.08
N PHE A 53 -8.92 14.26 3.83
CA PHE A 53 -8.11 13.56 2.82
C PHE A 53 -7.54 12.24 3.32
N TYR A 54 -7.15 12.13 4.60
CA TYR A 54 -6.46 10.98 5.16
C TYR A 54 -7.43 10.00 5.83
N GLN A 55 -7.33 8.71 5.50
CA GLN A 55 -8.27 7.67 5.97
C GLN A 55 -8.15 7.35 7.45
N ALA A 56 -7.03 7.68 8.09
CA ALA A 56 -6.86 7.45 9.53
C ALA A 56 -7.81 8.30 10.37
N PHE A 57 -8.32 9.41 9.82
CA PHE A 57 -9.17 10.32 10.56
C PHE A 57 -10.66 10.00 10.46
N ARG A 58 -11.33 10.04 11.60
CA ARG A 58 -12.76 9.82 11.75
C ARG A 58 -13.43 11.07 12.31
N PHE A 59 -14.56 11.41 11.75
CA PHE A 59 -15.42 12.52 12.19
C PHE A 59 -16.63 12.04 13.00
N THR A 60 -16.76 10.73 13.19
CA THR A 60 -17.85 10.10 13.96
C THR A 60 -17.26 9.35 15.15
N PRO A 61 -17.91 9.37 16.32
CA PRO A 61 -17.45 8.62 17.50
C PRO A 61 -17.27 7.13 17.19
N CYS A 62 -16.29 6.53 17.83
CA CYS A 62 -16.03 5.09 17.76
C CYS A 62 -16.25 4.40 19.11
N GLY A 63 -16.47 3.10 19.09
CA GLY A 63 -16.60 2.26 20.29
C GLY A 63 -15.31 2.20 21.13
N LYS A 64 -15.44 1.63 22.34
CA LYS A 64 -14.31 1.46 23.29
C LYS A 64 -13.14 0.69 22.64
N HIS A 65 -13.42 -0.27 21.77
CA HIS A 65 -12.43 -1.10 21.08
C HIS A 65 -12.59 -1.01 19.56
N GLN A 66 -11.49 -0.99 18.83
CA GLN A 66 -11.49 -0.93 17.38
C GLN A 66 -11.06 -2.26 16.78
N ILE A 67 -11.95 -2.89 16.01
CA ILE A 67 -11.67 -4.09 15.22
C ILE A 67 -11.34 -3.66 13.79
N LYS A 68 -10.12 -3.94 13.36
CA LYS A 68 -9.62 -3.69 12.01
C LYS A 68 -9.45 -5.01 11.27
N VAL A 69 -10.33 -5.31 10.33
CA VAL A 69 -10.23 -6.51 9.49
C VAL A 69 -9.35 -6.22 8.29
N CYS A 70 -8.26 -6.96 8.15
CA CYS A 70 -7.36 -6.83 7.00
C CYS A 70 -8.05 -7.34 5.74
N VAL A 71 -8.15 -6.48 4.72
CA VAL A 71 -8.67 -6.83 3.39
C VAL A 71 -7.59 -6.75 2.31
N GLY A 72 -6.30 -6.78 2.69
CA GLY A 72 -5.18 -6.86 1.76
C GLY A 72 -5.25 -8.11 0.88
N ALA A 73 -4.55 -8.13 -0.27
CA ALA A 73 -4.72 -9.14 -1.30
C ALA A 73 -4.65 -10.59 -0.78
N ALA A 74 -3.66 -10.92 0.06
CA ALA A 74 -3.55 -12.24 0.67
C ALA A 74 -4.75 -12.61 1.58
N CYS A 75 -5.30 -11.62 2.31
CA CYS A 75 -6.49 -11.81 3.14
C CYS A 75 -7.76 -11.89 2.28
N TYR A 76 -7.82 -11.10 1.21
CA TYR A 76 -8.94 -11.10 0.27
C TYR A 76 -9.15 -12.46 -0.39
N VAL A 77 -8.08 -13.05 -0.97
CA VAL A 77 -8.18 -14.38 -1.61
C VAL A 77 -8.55 -15.49 -0.61
N LYS A 78 -8.27 -15.29 0.69
CA LYS A 78 -8.66 -16.19 1.79
C LYS A 78 -10.00 -15.82 2.45
N GLY A 79 -10.80 -14.92 1.88
CA GLY A 79 -12.18 -14.65 2.27
C GLY A 79 -12.36 -13.59 3.37
N ALA A 80 -11.51 -12.58 3.44
CA ALA A 80 -11.58 -11.51 4.45
C ALA A 80 -12.93 -10.77 4.48
N GLU A 81 -13.60 -10.62 3.33
CA GLU A 81 -14.92 -9.98 3.28
C GLU A 81 -15.95 -10.76 4.11
N HIS A 82 -15.93 -12.09 4.05
CA HIS A 82 -16.82 -12.93 4.87
C HIS A 82 -16.52 -12.81 6.37
N VAL A 83 -15.25 -12.63 6.74
CA VAL A 83 -14.85 -12.41 8.13
C VAL A 83 -15.35 -11.05 8.61
N TYR A 84 -15.24 -10.01 7.79
CA TYR A 84 -15.76 -8.67 8.10
C TYR A 84 -17.27 -8.70 8.34
N GLU A 85 -18.03 -9.32 7.44
CA GLU A 85 -19.48 -9.45 7.60
C GLU A 85 -19.85 -10.32 8.82
N ALA A 86 -19.07 -11.34 9.13
CA ALA A 86 -19.27 -12.16 10.32
C ALA A 86 -19.09 -11.36 11.62
N PHE A 87 -18.11 -10.43 11.69
CA PHE A 87 -17.97 -9.52 12.83
C PHE A 87 -19.16 -8.59 12.94
N ARG A 88 -19.60 -7.96 11.84
CA ARG A 88 -20.79 -7.08 11.83
C ARG A 88 -22.03 -7.80 12.36
N LYS A 89 -22.27 -9.02 11.87
CA LYS A 89 -23.40 -9.86 12.32
C LYS A 89 -23.27 -10.27 13.79
N HIS A 90 -22.08 -10.70 14.21
CA HIS A 90 -21.84 -11.15 15.59
C HIS A 90 -22.04 -10.03 16.62
N LEU A 91 -21.67 -8.79 16.26
CA LEU A 91 -21.75 -7.61 17.11
C LEU A 91 -23.04 -6.79 16.87
N ASN A 92 -24.00 -7.30 16.08
CA ASN A 92 -25.27 -6.66 15.74
C ASN A 92 -25.12 -5.23 15.21
N ILE A 93 -24.08 -4.96 14.38
CA ILE A 93 -23.84 -3.63 13.82
C ILE A 93 -24.89 -3.31 12.75
N PRO A 94 -25.57 -2.15 12.81
CA PRO A 94 -26.56 -1.72 11.81
C PRO A 94 -25.97 -1.65 10.39
N GLU A 95 -26.82 -1.80 9.36
CA GLU A 95 -26.37 -1.75 7.96
C GLU A 95 -25.68 -0.44 7.58
N ASP A 96 -26.18 0.68 8.08
CA ASP A 96 -25.70 2.05 7.86
C ASP A 96 -24.64 2.53 8.88
N GLY A 97 -24.29 1.67 9.87
CA GLY A 97 -23.32 1.95 10.92
C GLY A 97 -22.07 1.09 10.86
N ASP A 98 -21.08 1.39 11.70
CA ASP A 98 -19.87 0.62 11.88
C ASP A 98 -19.56 0.28 13.35
N THR A 99 -20.41 0.72 14.26
CA THR A 99 -20.25 0.58 15.72
C THR A 99 -21.38 -0.23 16.30
N SER A 100 -21.06 -1.14 17.24
CA SER A 100 -22.05 -1.96 17.95
C SER A 100 -23.03 -1.10 18.79
N PRO A 101 -24.29 -1.52 18.95
CA PRO A 101 -25.30 -0.73 19.68
C PRO A 101 -24.94 -0.41 21.13
N ASP A 102 -24.11 -1.26 21.76
CA ASP A 102 -23.58 -1.05 23.12
C ASP A 102 -22.42 -0.05 23.19
N GLY A 103 -21.95 0.46 22.04
CA GLY A 103 -20.79 1.34 21.94
C GLY A 103 -19.46 0.68 22.30
N LEU A 104 -19.41 -0.65 22.40
CA LEU A 104 -18.19 -1.36 22.82
C LEU A 104 -17.20 -1.54 21.66
N PHE A 105 -17.68 -1.92 20.48
CA PHE A 105 -16.84 -2.23 19.32
C PHE A 105 -17.16 -1.41 18.09
N THR A 106 -16.15 -0.93 17.40
CA THR A 106 -16.24 -0.41 16.03
C THR A 106 -15.51 -1.35 15.10
N VAL A 107 -16.12 -1.77 13.98
CA VAL A 107 -15.53 -2.65 12.99
C VAL A 107 -15.21 -1.89 11.69
N SER A 108 -13.98 -1.95 11.25
CA SER A 108 -13.51 -1.28 10.03
C SER A 108 -12.64 -2.20 9.18
N LYS A 109 -12.53 -1.88 7.88
CA LYS A 109 -11.59 -2.54 6.98
C LYS A 109 -10.27 -1.77 6.97
N VAL A 110 -9.15 -2.50 6.89
CA VAL A 110 -7.81 -1.93 6.70
C VAL A 110 -7.14 -2.58 5.49
N ALA A 111 -6.42 -1.77 4.69
CA ALA A 111 -5.84 -2.23 3.43
C ALA A 111 -4.83 -3.37 3.62
N CYS A 112 -3.92 -3.27 4.61
CA CYS A 112 -3.00 -4.34 4.97
C CYS A 112 -2.44 -4.14 6.38
N LEU A 113 -2.42 -5.22 7.18
CA LEU A 113 -1.76 -5.28 8.49
C LEU A 113 -0.32 -5.85 8.38
N GLY A 114 0.11 -6.26 7.19
CA GLY A 114 1.43 -6.85 6.96
C GLY A 114 1.61 -8.28 7.51
N CYS A 115 0.56 -8.92 8.05
CA CYS A 115 0.61 -10.28 8.59
C CYS A 115 0.04 -11.30 7.60
N CYS A 116 0.41 -11.20 6.31
CA CYS A 116 -0.23 -11.88 5.19
C CYS A 116 -0.19 -13.41 5.27
N MET A 117 0.81 -13.98 5.95
CA MET A 117 0.88 -15.43 6.17
C MET A 117 -0.16 -15.94 7.16
N LEU A 118 -0.63 -15.08 8.03
CA LEU A 118 -1.69 -15.39 8.99
C LEU A 118 -3.07 -14.94 8.45
N ALA A 119 -3.21 -14.86 7.13
CA ALA A 119 -4.46 -14.44 6.51
C ALA A 119 -5.60 -15.43 6.85
N VAL A 120 -6.76 -14.96 7.29
CA VAL A 120 -7.19 -13.57 7.42
C VAL A 120 -6.71 -13.03 8.78
N ALA A 121 -6.05 -11.84 8.76
CA ALA A 121 -5.56 -11.18 9.96
C ALA A 121 -6.57 -10.11 10.42
N VAL A 122 -6.77 -10.03 11.73
CA VAL A 122 -7.65 -9.05 12.38
C VAL A 122 -6.88 -8.40 13.52
N GLN A 123 -6.91 -7.10 13.61
CA GLN A 123 -6.37 -6.35 14.75
C GLN A 123 -7.51 -5.82 15.61
N ILE A 124 -7.42 -6.04 16.93
CA ILE A 124 -8.31 -5.41 17.91
C ILE A 124 -7.44 -4.59 18.84
N ASP A 125 -7.57 -3.28 18.77
CA ASP A 125 -6.69 -2.30 19.41
C ASP A 125 -5.19 -2.56 19.06
N LYS A 126 -4.36 -3.01 20.01
CA LYS A 126 -2.95 -3.37 19.81
C LYS A 126 -2.73 -4.85 19.49
N HIS A 127 -3.75 -5.73 19.65
CA HIS A 127 -3.62 -7.19 19.51
C HIS A 127 -3.97 -7.64 18.10
N ILE A 128 -3.15 -8.52 17.51
CA ILE A 128 -3.35 -9.08 16.18
C ILE A 128 -3.70 -10.57 16.31
N PHE A 129 -4.77 -10.97 15.61
CA PHE A 129 -5.26 -12.35 15.51
C PHE A 129 -5.10 -12.84 14.07
N GLY A 130 -4.48 -14.01 13.90
CA GLY A 130 -4.31 -14.65 12.58
C GLY A 130 -5.26 -15.81 12.36
N HIS A 131 -5.36 -16.24 11.07
CA HIS A 131 -6.19 -17.38 10.63
C HIS A 131 -7.65 -17.27 11.06
N VAL A 132 -8.18 -16.04 11.09
CA VAL A 132 -9.56 -15.79 11.50
C VAL A 132 -10.51 -16.23 10.39
N THR A 133 -11.53 -16.99 10.77
CA THR A 133 -12.61 -17.46 9.88
C THR A 133 -13.96 -16.97 10.40
N PRO A 134 -15.02 -16.94 9.59
CA PRO A 134 -16.35 -16.58 10.06
C PRO A 134 -16.82 -17.36 11.30
N SER A 135 -16.44 -18.64 11.39
CA SER A 135 -16.79 -19.50 12.54
C SER A 135 -16.00 -19.19 13.81
N THR A 136 -14.82 -18.56 13.72
CA THR A 136 -13.97 -18.24 14.87
C THR A 136 -14.15 -16.83 15.43
N VAL A 137 -14.95 -15.98 14.79
CA VAL A 137 -15.17 -14.58 15.20
C VAL A 137 -15.58 -14.45 16.66
N GLY A 138 -16.59 -15.22 17.12
CA GLY A 138 -17.04 -15.16 18.51
C GLY A 138 -15.97 -15.57 19.53
N ARG A 139 -15.07 -16.50 19.15
CA ARG A 139 -13.92 -16.89 19.98
C ARG A 139 -12.91 -15.73 20.06
N VAL A 140 -12.58 -15.11 18.92
CA VAL A 140 -11.62 -14.00 18.87
C VAL A 140 -12.08 -12.82 19.75
N VAL A 141 -13.36 -12.45 19.70
CA VAL A 141 -13.92 -11.38 20.56
C VAL A 141 -13.82 -11.74 22.05
N ARG A 142 -14.16 -12.98 22.40
CA ARG A 142 -14.06 -13.46 23.79
C ARG A 142 -12.62 -13.50 24.30
N ASP A 143 -11.71 -14.06 23.51
CA ASP A 143 -10.29 -14.17 23.87
C ASP A 143 -9.67 -12.78 24.07
N PHE A 144 -10.02 -11.80 23.21
CA PHE A 144 -9.62 -10.42 23.38
C PHE A 144 -10.12 -9.80 24.69
N LEU A 145 -11.39 -9.98 25.04
CA LEU A 145 -11.96 -9.43 26.27
C LEU A 145 -11.32 -10.03 27.53
N LEU A 146 -10.90 -11.30 27.47
CA LEU A 146 -10.14 -11.94 28.56
C LEU A 146 -8.75 -11.33 28.68
N MET A 147 -8.03 -11.14 27.56
CA MET A 147 -6.70 -10.50 27.56
C MET A 147 -6.71 -9.09 28.16
N VAL A 148 -7.69 -8.26 27.79
CA VAL A 148 -7.84 -6.88 28.31
C VAL A 148 -8.06 -6.90 29.83
N ARG A 149 -8.87 -7.83 30.33
CA ARG A 149 -9.13 -7.99 31.76
C ARG A 149 -7.87 -8.40 32.52
N ASP A 150 -7.07 -9.28 31.97
CA ASP A 150 -5.84 -9.75 32.58
C ASP A 150 -4.75 -8.67 32.55
N GLU A 151 -4.66 -7.85 31.49
CA GLU A 151 -3.75 -6.69 31.41
C GLU A 151 -4.10 -5.60 32.44
N GLU A 152 -5.37 -5.31 32.66
CA GLU A 152 -5.83 -4.38 33.69
C GLU A 152 -5.46 -4.85 35.10
N ALA A 153 -5.28 -6.16 35.30
CA ALA A 153 -4.88 -6.75 36.58
C ALA A 153 -3.36 -6.73 36.83
N VAL A 154 -2.51 -6.67 35.81
CA VAL A 154 -1.04 -6.84 35.89
C VAL A 154 -0.26 -5.50 36.00
N THR A 155 -0.88 -4.35 35.94
CA THR A 155 -0.20 -3.04 35.95
C THR A 155 0.51 -2.66 37.29
N GLN A 156 0.82 -3.60 38.17
CA GLN A 156 1.45 -3.32 39.47
C GLN A 156 2.83 -3.96 39.75
N ASP A 157 3.54 -4.52 38.78
CA ASP A 157 4.92 -4.96 39.10
C ASP A 157 5.81 -5.07 37.85
N SER A 158 6.65 -4.05 37.62
CA SER A 158 7.86 -4.24 36.79
C SER A 158 8.94 -3.21 37.14
N ALA A 159 9.95 -3.65 37.89
CA ALA A 159 11.24 -2.94 37.96
C ALA A 159 12.38 -3.96 38.24
N GLN A 160 13.37 -3.88 37.34
CA GLN A 160 14.79 -4.15 37.50
C GLN A 160 15.32 -5.58 37.71
N ALA A 161 16.29 -5.96 36.85
CA ALA A 161 17.56 -6.55 37.29
C ALA A 161 18.62 -6.54 36.15
N ASP A 162 19.64 -5.73 36.33
CA ASP A 162 20.95 -5.87 35.70
C ASP A 162 21.81 -6.87 36.45
N ALA A 163 22.40 -7.82 35.76
CA ALA A 163 23.48 -8.68 36.32
C ALA A 163 24.45 -9.12 35.20
N LYS A 164 25.73 -9.07 35.54
CA LYS A 164 26.91 -9.28 34.72
C LYS A 164 26.93 -10.61 33.95
N GLU A 165 27.32 -10.53 32.68
CA GLU A 165 27.39 -11.63 31.71
C GLU A 165 28.50 -12.65 32.03
N LYS A 166 28.06 -13.90 32.19
CA LYS A 166 28.76 -15.10 31.74
C LYS A 166 28.08 -15.59 30.47
N GLN A 167 28.80 -16.22 29.53
CA GLN A 167 28.19 -16.90 28.38
C GLN A 167 27.18 -17.95 28.88
N GLN A 168 25.94 -17.59 28.97
CA GLN A 168 24.84 -18.46 29.33
C GLN A 168 24.20 -19.03 28.07
N PRO A 169 23.67 -20.26 28.11
CA PRO A 169 22.82 -20.75 27.02
C PRO A 169 21.67 -19.81 26.73
N GLU A 170 21.31 -19.67 25.44
CA GLU A 170 20.27 -18.70 25.01
C GLU A 170 19.06 -19.40 24.39
N ILE A 171 17.86 -18.90 24.70
CA ILE A 171 16.63 -19.20 23.97
C ILE A 171 16.26 -17.98 23.13
N ARG A 172 16.27 -18.12 21.81
CA ARG A 172 16.02 -17.04 20.85
C ARG A 172 14.62 -17.12 20.29
N ILE A 173 13.86 -16.01 20.34
CA ILE A 173 12.45 -15.94 19.92
C ILE A 173 12.23 -14.67 19.11
N CYS A 174 11.70 -14.81 17.87
CA CYS A 174 11.32 -13.66 17.07
C CYS A 174 10.02 -13.03 17.58
N ARG A 175 10.02 -11.71 17.78
CA ARG A 175 8.85 -10.93 18.22
C ARG A 175 8.39 -9.87 17.22
N CYS A 176 8.67 -10.01 15.91
CA CYS A 176 8.08 -9.16 14.88
C CYS A 176 6.54 -9.28 14.87
N SER A 177 5.85 -8.34 14.24
CA SER A 177 4.37 -8.31 14.19
C SER A 177 3.75 -9.64 13.74
N SER A 178 4.30 -10.31 12.72
CA SER A 178 3.81 -11.61 12.25
C SER A 178 3.98 -12.72 13.28
N CYS A 179 5.16 -12.80 13.94
CA CYS A 179 5.42 -13.81 14.96
C CYS A 179 4.60 -13.56 16.24
N ARG A 180 4.43 -12.29 16.64
CA ARG A 180 3.52 -11.93 17.76
C ARG A 180 2.08 -12.34 17.47
N ALA A 181 1.59 -12.10 16.25
CA ALA A 181 0.26 -12.55 15.83
C ALA A 181 0.10 -14.07 15.83
N ALA A 182 1.21 -14.82 15.69
CA ALA A 182 1.25 -16.29 15.85
C ALA A 182 1.41 -16.75 17.32
N GLY A 183 1.57 -15.82 18.27
CA GLY A 183 1.65 -16.13 19.71
C GLY A 183 3.06 -16.06 20.33
N SER A 184 4.10 -15.60 19.60
CA SER A 184 5.48 -15.61 20.12
C SER A 184 5.69 -14.75 21.38
N GLY A 185 4.85 -13.73 21.60
CA GLY A 185 4.87 -12.95 22.83
C GLY A 185 4.60 -13.81 24.06
N ARG A 186 3.52 -14.58 24.05
CA ARG A 186 3.15 -15.50 25.14
C ARG A 186 4.20 -16.59 25.35
N ILE A 187 4.80 -17.07 24.26
CA ILE A 187 5.91 -18.04 24.34
C ILE A 187 7.13 -17.42 25.04
N PHE A 188 7.48 -16.19 24.71
CA PHE A 188 8.56 -15.46 25.36
C PHE A 188 8.30 -15.31 26.86
N ASP A 189 7.10 -14.86 27.23
CA ASP A 189 6.71 -14.68 28.63
C ASP A 189 6.73 -16.00 29.40
N ALA A 190 6.27 -17.09 28.78
CA ALA A 190 6.30 -18.43 29.40
C ALA A 190 7.74 -18.96 29.65
N PHE A 191 8.69 -18.70 28.73
CA PHE A 191 10.11 -19.01 28.98
C PHE A 191 10.70 -18.13 30.08
N GLU A 192 10.37 -16.86 30.15
CA GLU A 192 10.79 -15.95 31.21
C GLU A 192 10.21 -16.37 32.59
N GLU A 193 8.97 -16.82 32.65
CA GLU A 193 8.35 -17.34 33.84
C GLU A 193 9.06 -18.61 34.37
N GLU A 194 9.35 -19.57 33.49
CA GLU A 194 10.12 -20.78 33.86
C GLU A 194 11.54 -20.42 34.32
N ARG A 195 12.20 -19.42 33.71
CA ARG A 195 13.49 -18.90 34.15
C ARG A 195 13.41 -18.25 35.52
N ARG A 196 12.43 -17.38 35.77
CA ARG A 196 12.22 -16.73 37.10
C ARG A 196 11.85 -17.70 38.19
N ALA A 197 11.21 -18.82 37.86
CA ALA A 197 10.97 -19.88 38.82
C ALA A 197 12.26 -20.55 39.37
N GLY A 198 13.44 -20.11 38.91
CA GLY A 198 14.76 -20.40 39.45
C GLY A 198 15.25 -21.84 39.27
N LYS A 199 14.65 -22.57 38.31
CA LYS A 199 15.00 -23.98 38.10
C LYS A 199 16.18 -24.18 37.14
N PHE A 200 16.41 -23.20 36.23
CA PHE A 200 17.35 -23.35 35.14
C PHE A 200 18.04 -22.02 34.81
N ASP A 201 19.32 -22.09 34.40
CA ASP A 201 20.14 -20.94 34.07
C ASP A 201 20.28 -20.81 32.55
N TYR A 202 19.49 -19.92 31.95
CA TYR A 202 19.51 -19.55 30.53
C TYR A 202 19.00 -18.13 30.35
N LYS A 203 19.37 -17.49 29.21
CA LYS A 203 18.88 -16.20 28.82
C LYS A 203 17.78 -16.36 27.77
N VAL A 204 16.69 -15.61 27.88
CA VAL A 204 15.71 -15.49 26.80
C VAL A 204 16.01 -14.21 26.00
N LYS A 205 16.19 -14.34 24.69
CA LYS A 205 16.61 -13.25 23.81
C LYS A 205 15.58 -13.02 22.70
N GLU A 206 15.15 -11.77 22.56
CA GLU A 206 14.43 -11.33 21.38
C GLU A 206 15.38 -11.27 20.17
N VAL A 207 14.94 -11.73 19.00
CA VAL A 207 15.74 -11.72 17.79
C VAL A 207 14.96 -11.21 16.59
N GLY A 208 15.66 -10.73 15.56
CA GLY A 208 15.12 -10.35 14.28
C GLY A 208 14.46 -11.52 13.54
N CYS A 209 13.56 -11.22 12.62
CA CYS A 209 12.77 -12.21 11.92
C CYS A 209 13.60 -13.10 11.00
N HIS A 210 13.38 -14.41 11.06
CA HIS A 210 13.99 -15.38 10.14
C HIS A 210 13.40 -15.35 8.72
N GLY A 211 12.27 -14.64 8.52
CA GLY A 211 11.50 -14.67 7.28
C GLY A 211 10.48 -15.80 7.18
N MET A 212 10.59 -16.85 8.00
CA MET A 212 9.78 -18.07 7.94
C MET A 212 8.48 -17.94 8.76
N SER A 213 7.63 -16.99 8.39
CA SER A 213 6.38 -16.73 9.13
C SER A 213 5.44 -17.95 9.17
N TYR A 214 5.54 -18.86 8.21
CA TYR A 214 4.75 -20.10 8.15
C TYR A 214 5.14 -21.13 9.22
N ARG A 215 6.35 -20.97 9.86
CA ARG A 215 6.84 -21.80 10.98
C ARG A 215 6.63 -21.13 12.34
N ALA A 216 6.03 -19.95 12.36
CA ALA A 216 5.90 -19.16 13.59
C ALA A 216 4.89 -19.81 14.58
N PRO A 217 5.15 -19.75 15.89
CA PRO A 217 6.36 -19.26 16.56
C PRO A 217 7.56 -20.20 16.42
N LEU A 218 8.70 -19.64 16.01
CA LEU A 218 9.97 -20.35 15.92
C LEU A 218 10.82 -20.04 17.16
N VAL A 219 11.30 -21.10 17.83
CA VAL A 219 12.18 -21.01 19.00
C VAL A 219 13.50 -21.68 18.68
N THR A 220 14.62 -20.99 18.94
CA THR A 220 15.95 -21.56 18.79
C THR A 220 16.63 -21.66 20.15
N VAL A 221 17.02 -22.87 20.56
CA VAL A 221 17.81 -23.10 21.78
C VAL A 221 19.28 -23.19 21.38
N MET A 222 20.09 -22.23 21.88
CA MET A 222 21.52 -22.15 21.65
C MET A 222 22.27 -22.69 22.85
N LEU A 223 23.03 -23.74 22.65
CA LEU A 223 23.99 -24.28 23.61
C LEU A 223 25.41 -24.02 23.11
N GLU A 224 26.44 -24.18 23.93
CA GLU A 224 27.85 -23.89 23.57
C GLU A 224 28.29 -24.47 22.20
N ASN A 225 27.81 -25.68 21.85
CA ASN A 225 28.24 -26.39 20.65
C ASN A 225 27.08 -26.85 19.74
N ALA A 226 25.84 -26.41 20.00
CA ALA A 226 24.69 -26.86 19.21
C ALA A 226 23.53 -25.84 19.20
N ALA A 227 22.85 -25.74 18.09
CA ALA A 227 21.58 -25.02 17.95
C ALA A 227 20.44 -26.02 17.69
N TYR A 228 19.34 -25.86 18.40
CA TYR A 228 18.15 -26.68 18.22
C TYR A 228 16.97 -25.78 17.85
N HIS A 229 16.27 -26.09 16.76
CA HIS A 229 15.17 -25.30 16.24
C HIS A 229 13.83 -26.03 16.47
N TYR A 230 12.84 -25.28 16.96
CA TYR A 230 11.46 -25.75 17.19
C TYR A 230 10.49 -24.81 16.48
N ASP A 231 9.60 -25.33 15.64
CA ASP A 231 8.56 -24.56 14.97
C ASP A 231 7.18 -24.77 15.63
N ASN A 232 6.24 -23.87 15.32
CA ASN A 232 4.85 -23.92 15.82
C ASN A 232 4.73 -24.16 17.32
N VAL A 233 5.66 -23.59 18.09
CA VAL A 233 5.73 -23.78 19.56
C VAL A 233 4.50 -23.18 20.24
N GLN A 234 3.95 -23.90 21.23
CA GLN A 234 2.85 -23.45 22.05
C GLN A 234 3.31 -23.30 23.51
N GLU A 235 2.57 -22.56 24.32
CA GLU A 235 2.91 -22.34 25.75
C GLU A 235 3.12 -23.64 26.53
N TYR A 236 2.31 -24.66 26.29
CA TYR A 236 2.42 -25.97 26.92
C TYR A 236 3.68 -26.78 26.52
N ASP A 237 4.35 -26.40 25.42
CA ASP A 237 5.59 -27.03 24.95
C ASP A 237 6.82 -26.48 25.69
N VAL A 238 6.74 -25.25 26.27
CA VAL A 238 7.86 -24.54 26.91
C VAL A 238 8.54 -25.40 27.98
N ARG A 239 7.77 -25.97 28.91
CA ARG A 239 8.32 -26.82 29.97
C ARG A 239 9.04 -28.06 29.45
N GLY A 240 8.53 -28.64 28.36
CA GLY A 240 9.14 -29.80 27.71
C GLY A 240 10.49 -29.45 27.08
N ILE A 241 10.54 -28.31 26.35
CA ILE A 241 11.76 -27.80 25.70
C ILE A 241 12.81 -27.46 26.78
N VAL A 242 12.43 -26.74 27.86
CA VAL A 242 13.33 -26.39 28.95
C VAL A 242 13.86 -27.64 29.64
N ALA A 243 13.01 -28.61 29.95
CA ALA A 243 13.42 -29.85 30.59
C ALA A 243 14.38 -30.67 29.72
N GLN A 244 14.21 -30.67 28.38
CA GLN A 244 15.08 -31.39 27.46
C GLN A 244 16.51 -30.82 27.41
N HIS A 245 16.68 -29.51 27.49
CA HIS A 245 17.97 -28.88 27.26
C HIS A 245 18.69 -28.42 28.54
N PHE A 246 17.96 -28.04 29.57
CA PHE A 246 18.50 -27.38 30.76
C PHE A 246 18.35 -28.17 32.10
N SER A 247 17.69 -29.33 32.10
CA SER A 247 17.46 -30.10 33.31
C SER A 247 18.79 -30.53 33.95
N THR A 248 19.02 -30.15 35.21
CA THR A 248 20.16 -30.57 36.03
C THR A 248 19.98 -31.94 36.69
N LYS A 249 18.73 -32.41 36.82
CA LYS A 249 18.47 -33.82 37.21
C LYS A 249 18.62 -34.64 35.93
N GLU A 250 19.46 -35.68 36.00
CA GLU A 250 19.57 -36.65 34.93
C GLU A 250 18.18 -37.18 34.57
N LEU A 251 17.52 -36.53 33.62
CA LEU A 251 16.49 -37.19 32.83
C LEU A 251 17.15 -38.46 32.32
N THR A 252 16.59 -39.61 32.69
CA THR A 252 17.12 -40.88 32.20
C THR A 252 17.23 -40.74 30.65
N TRP A 253 18.25 -41.36 30.07
CA TRP A 253 18.43 -41.36 28.62
C TRP A 253 17.13 -41.72 27.86
N LYS A 254 16.28 -42.55 28.47
CA LYS A 254 14.95 -42.94 27.98
C LYS A 254 13.97 -41.77 27.91
N SER A 255 13.97 -40.90 28.93
CA SER A 255 13.09 -39.72 28.97
C SER A 255 13.51 -38.66 27.97
N ARG A 256 14.83 -38.46 27.78
CA ARG A 256 15.35 -37.58 26.71
C ARG A 256 15.04 -38.12 25.32
N ALA A 257 15.28 -39.41 25.09
CA ALA A 257 14.96 -40.08 23.84
C ALA A 257 13.45 -40.03 23.53
N PHE A 258 12.60 -40.13 24.54
CA PHE A 258 11.16 -40.01 24.40
C PHE A 258 10.76 -38.58 23.97
N LEU A 259 11.28 -37.52 24.63
CA LEU A 259 10.99 -36.13 24.27
C LEU A 259 11.52 -35.81 22.89
N ASP A 260 12.70 -36.27 22.55
CA ASP A 260 13.28 -36.07 21.22
C ASP A 260 12.45 -36.75 20.15
N ALA A 261 12.02 -38.02 20.37
CA ALA A 261 11.14 -38.73 19.47
C ALA A 261 9.74 -38.11 19.38
N PHE A 262 9.22 -37.57 20.49
CA PHE A 262 7.93 -36.89 20.54
C PHE A 262 7.93 -35.61 19.68
N TYR A 263 8.89 -34.72 19.85
CA TYR A 263 8.99 -33.48 19.06
C TYR A 263 9.43 -33.72 17.62
N SER A 264 10.20 -34.75 17.32
CA SER A 264 10.66 -35.08 15.97
C SER A 264 9.61 -35.75 15.08
N ARG A 265 8.54 -36.30 15.65
CA ARG A 265 7.52 -37.09 14.90
C ARG A 265 6.10 -36.57 15.03
N ARG A 266 5.91 -35.40 15.65
CA ARG A 266 4.57 -34.84 15.87
C ARG A 266 3.97 -34.35 14.57
N PRO A 267 2.83 -34.88 14.08
CA PRO A 267 2.27 -34.53 12.78
C PRO A 267 1.61 -33.15 12.75
N GLN A 268 1.27 -32.61 13.94
CA GLN A 268 0.71 -31.25 14.08
C GLN A 268 1.17 -30.63 15.40
N GLY A 269 1.47 -29.31 15.38
CA GLY A 269 1.96 -28.54 16.53
C GLY A 269 3.49 -28.42 16.55
N CYS A 270 4.07 -28.21 17.73
CA CYS A 270 5.51 -28.02 17.91
C CYS A 270 6.32 -29.22 17.41
N MET A 271 7.28 -28.97 16.54
CA MET A 271 8.18 -29.95 15.99
C MET A 271 9.64 -29.52 16.13
N LYS A 272 10.50 -30.43 16.63
CA LYS A 272 11.96 -30.23 16.57
C LYS A 272 12.44 -30.51 15.14
N LEU A 273 13.12 -29.56 14.55
CA LEU A 273 13.68 -29.69 13.21
C LEU A 273 14.97 -30.52 13.29
N ALA A 274 15.10 -31.50 12.39
CA ALA A 274 16.28 -32.39 12.33
C ALA A 274 17.55 -31.64 11.91
N GLU A 275 17.37 -30.64 11.04
CA GLU A 275 18.42 -29.77 10.52
C GLU A 275 17.97 -28.32 10.60
N PRO A 276 18.91 -27.34 10.56
CA PRO A 276 18.54 -25.94 10.38
C PRO A 276 17.62 -25.79 9.16
N PRO A 277 16.59 -24.96 9.24
CA PRO A 277 15.74 -24.72 8.06
C PRO A 277 16.61 -24.33 6.86
N PRO A 278 16.44 -24.97 5.68
CA PRO A 278 17.27 -24.70 4.49
C PRO A 278 17.25 -23.24 4.06
N GLU A 279 16.22 -22.50 4.46
CA GLU A 279 16.07 -21.07 4.23
C GLU A 279 17.15 -20.23 4.92
N LEU A 280 17.78 -20.75 5.99
CA LEU A 280 18.88 -20.07 6.69
C LEU A 280 20.21 -20.12 5.93
N ASP A 281 20.39 -21.10 5.04
CA ASP A 281 21.60 -21.28 4.26
C ASP A 281 21.60 -20.52 2.91
N LYS A 282 20.50 -19.87 2.56
CA LYS A 282 20.38 -19.12 1.30
C LYS A 282 21.08 -17.77 1.35
N LEU A 283 21.45 -17.23 0.18
CA LEU A 283 22.06 -15.91 0.07
C LEU A 283 21.19 -14.83 0.72
N ARG A 284 21.74 -14.17 1.73
CA ARG A 284 21.12 -13.06 2.44
C ARG A 284 22.09 -11.90 2.56
N LEU A 285 21.76 -10.78 2.00
CA LEU A 285 22.51 -9.53 2.13
C LEU A 285 21.83 -8.58 3.12
N VAL A 286 20.59 -8.21 2.84
CA VAL A 286 19.83 -7.26 3.66
C VAL A 286 19.34 -7.91 4.95
N THR A 287 18.97 -9.19 4.91
CA THR A 287 18.51 -9.97 6.06
C THR A 287 19.62 -10.84 6.68
N LYS A 288 20.89 -10.52 6.44
CA LYS A 288 22.04 -11.14 7.10
C LYS A 288 21.92 -11.03 8.63
N ASN A 289 22.37 -12.06 9.35
CA ASN A 289 22.23 -12.22 10.81
C ASN A 289 20.75 -12.45 11.26
N SER A 290 19.92 -12.98 10.40
CA SER A 290 18.54 -13.36 10.68
C SER A 290 18.45 -14.28 11.90
N GLY A 291 17.66 -13.92 12.91
CA GLY A 291 17.49 -14.70 14.11
C GLY A 291 18.67 -14.69 15.08
N MET A 292 19.63 -13.79 14.91
CA MET A 292 20.82 -13.69 15.76
C MET A 292 20.82 -12.45 16.65
N ASP A 293 20.54 -11.28 16.06
CA ASP A 293 20.64 -10.00 16.72
C ASP A 293 19.33 -9.64 17.43
N ASP A 294 19.43 -9.06 18.61
CA ASP A 294 18.34 -8.30 19.20
C ASP A 294 18.17 -7.01 18.40
N PRO A 295 17.00 -6.79 17.75
CA PRO A 295 16.77 -5.61 16.91
C PRO A 295 16.97 -4.27 17.63
N GLU A 296 16.85 -4.24 18.95
CA GLU A 296 17.00 -3.04 19.76
C GLU A 296 18.35 -2.90 20.44
N SER A 297 19.25 -3.90 20.33
CA SER A 297 20.59 -3.87 20.90
C SER A 297 21.60 -3.30 19.92
N LEU A 298 22.14 -2.11 20.23
CA LEU A 298 23.23 -1.49 19.47
C LEU A 298 24.51 -2.34 19.57
N ASP A 299 24.76 -2.94 20.72
CA ASP A 299 25.95 -3.76 20.97
C ASP A 299 25.91 -5.07 20.17
N ASP A 300 24.74 -5.73 20.08
CA ASP A 300 24.58 -6.90 19.22
C ASP A 300 24.84 -6.55 17.76
N TYR A 301 24.28 -5.43 17.28
CA TYR A 301 24.50 -4.99 15.90
C TYR A 301 25.99 -4.73 15.61
N ARG A 302 26.70 -4.08 16.54
CA ARG A 302 28.16 -3.84 16.44
C ARG A 302 28.97 -5.12 16.51
N ALA A 303 28.60 -6.05 17.40
CA ALA A 303 29.28 -7.33 17.54
C ALA A 303 29.26 -8.16 16.25
N HIS A 304 28.26 -7.98 15.41
CA HIS A 304 28.13 -8.64 14.09
C HIS A 304 28.53 -7.75 12.91
N GLY A 305 29.35 -6.73 13.14
CA GLY A 305 29.97 -5.87 12.12
C GLY A 305 29.13 -4.65 11.71
N GLY A 306 28.05 -4.34 12.46
CA GLY A 306 27.26 -3.13 12.26
C GLY A 306 28.06 -1.86 12.53
N PHE A 307 27.73 -0.78 11.84
CA PHE A 307 28.40 0.52 11.80
C PHE A 307 29.81 0.52 11.17
N ALA A 308 30.36 -0.64 10.75
CA ALA A 308 31.64 -0.67 10.02
C ALA A 308 31.56 0.10 8.68
N ALA A 309 30.41 0.08 8.02
CA ALA A 309 30.18 0.87 6.81
C ALA A 309 30.13 2.37 7.09
N PHE A 310 29.51 2.78 8.19
CA PHE A 310 29.48 4.18 8.60
C PHE A 310 30.89 4.68 8.97
N ASP A 311 31.66 3.92 9.74
CA ASP A 311 33.03 4.25 10.09
C ASP A 311 33.91 4.38 8.84
N ARG A 312 33.74 3.47 7.86
CA ARG A 312 34.39 3.58 6.55
C ARG A 312 33.96 4.85 5.81
N ALA A 313 32.67 5.16 5.80
CA ALA A 313 32.12 6.36 5.16
C ALA A 313 32.70 7.66 5.76
N LEU A 314 33.04 7.68 7.06
CA LEU A 314 33.69 8.83 7.69
C LEU A 314 35.12 9.09 7.12
N THR A 315 35.80 8.06 6.66
CA THR A 315 37.15 8.17 6.04
C THR A 315 37.08 8.46 4.53
N MET A 316 35.92 8.29 3.89
CA MET A 316 35.73 8.52 2.46
C MET A 316 35.22 9.93 2.15
N THR A 317 35.59 10.43 0.98
CA THR A 317 34.95 11.64 0.45
C THR A 317 33.54 11.32 -0.07
N PRO A 318 32.61 12.29 -0.07
CA PRO A 318 31.27 12.08 -0.65
C PRO A 318 31.27 11.52 -2.07
N ALA A 319 32.22 11.98 -2.91
CA ALA A 319 32.37 11.50 -4.28
C ALA A 319 32.79 10.02 -4.35
N GLN A 320 33.66 9.56 -3.43
CA GLN A 320 34.03 8.14 -3.35
C GLN A 320 32.85 7.26 -2.92
N ILE A 321 32.02 7.70 -1.99
CA ILE A 321 30.80 6.97 -1.59
C ILE A 321 29.84 6.84 -2.78
N VAL A 322 29.57 7.96 -3.48
CA VAL A 322 28.73 7.95 -4.69
C VAL A 322 29.33 7.05 -5.78
N TYR A 323 30.65 7.03 -5.93
CA TYR A 323 31.32 6.16 -6.88
C TYR A 323 31.08 4.67 -6.58
N GLU A 324 31.22 4.23 -5.31
CA GLU A 324 30.94 2.84 -4.93
C GLU A 324 29.45 2.48 -5.16
N LEU A 325 28.52 3.39 -4.86
CA LEU A 325 27.11 3.18 -5.15
C LEU A 325 26.81 3.10 -6.67
N LYS A 326 27.54 3.84 -7.51
CA LYS A 326 27.42 3.71 -8.97
C LYS A 326 28.02 2.39 -9.47
N ARG A 327 29.15 1.93 -8.93
CA ARG A 327 29.75 0.63 -9.24
C ARG A 327 28.84 -0.54 -8.86
N SER A 328 28.10 -0.42 -7.76
CA SER A 328 27.16 -1.46 -7.32
C SER A 328 25.94 -1.61 -8.26
N LYS A 329 25.70 -0.60 -9.12
CA LYS A 329 24.51 -0.49 -9.97
C LYS A 329 23.18 -0.70 -9.19
N LEU A 330 23.17 -0.41 -7.89
CA LEU A 330 21.98 -0.50 -7.06
C LEU A 330 20.85 0.35 -7.64
N ARG A 331 19.70 -0.30 -7.92
CA ARG A 331 18.45 0.35 -8.30
C ARG A 331 17.54 0.50 -7.08
N GLY A 332 16.77 1.57 -7.03
CA GLY A 332 15.81 1.82 -5.93
C GLY A 332 14.82 0.67 -5.75
N ARG A 333 14.70 0.17 -4.51
CA ARG A 333 13.90 -1.02 -4.15
C ARG A 333 12.42 -0.75 -3.90
N GLY A 334 12.01 0.53 -3.87
CA GLY A 334 10.61 0.91 -3.70
C GLY A 334 9.73 0.83 -4.96
N GLY A 335 10.16 0.12 -6.01
CA GLY A 335 9.37 -0.16 -7.21
C GLY A 335 9.76 0.62 -8.46
N GLY A 336 10.19 1.87 -8.34
CA GLY A 336 10.56 2.71 -9.49
C GLY A 336 11.90 2.37 -10.15
N GLY A 337 12.78 1.63 -9.47
CA GLY A 337 14.04 1.13 -10.03
C GLY A 337 15.05 2.17 -10.53
N PHE A 338 14.94 3.44 -10.11
CA PHE A 338 15.90 4.49 -10.51
C PHE A 338 17.32 4.20 -9.95
N PRO A 339 18.42 4.43 -10.71
CA PRO A 339 19.77 4.17 -10.24
C PRO A 339 20.12 5.00 -8.99
N THR A 340 20.37 4.32 -7.86
CA THR A 340 20.56 4.97 -6.55
C THR A 340 21.81 5.86 -6.54
N GLY A 341 22.94 5.39 -7.07
CA GLY A 341 24.16 6.17 -7.13
C GLY A 341 24.03 7.46 -7.95
N GLU A 342 23.21 7.44 -9.01
CA GLU A 342 22.91 8.65 -9.80
C GLU A 342 22.03 9.62 -9.03
N LYS A 343 21.01 9.12 -8.31
CA LYS A 343 20.17 9.95 -7.44
C LYS A 343 21.00 10.65 -6.34
N TRP A 344 21.94 9.93 -5.73
CA TRP A 344 22.81 10.49 -4.70
C TRP A 344 23.79 11.53 -5.29
N ARG A 345 24.34 11.29 -6.51
CA ARG A 345 25.15 12.28 -7.20
C ARG A 345 24.37 13.58 -7.44
N MET A 346 23.15 13.48 -7.99
CA MET A 346 22.31 14.64 -8.24
C MET A 346 22.01 15.41 -6.94
N ALA A 347 21.74 14.73 -5.83
CA ALA A 347 21.50 15.36 -4.54
C ALA A 347 22.78 15.99 -3.95
N LEU A 348 23.94 15.35 -4.14
CA LEU A 348 25.24 15.90 -3.72
C LEU A 348 25.56 17.20 -4.47
N GLU A 349 25.37 17.21 -5.78
CA GLU A 349 25.66 18.35 -6.67
C GLU A 349 24.59 19.45 -6.62
N ALA A 350 23.40 19.18 -6.07
CA ALA A 350 22.34 20.17 -5.97
C ALA A 350 22.81 21.38 -5.13
N PRO A 351 22.58 22.64 -5.60
CA PRO A 351 23.00 23.84 -4.88
C PRO A 351 22.17 24.05 -3.61
N GLY A 352 22.79 24.67 -2.60
CA GLY A 352 22.16 25.03 -1.32
C GLY A 352 22.90 24.48 -0.10
N ASP A 353 22.88 25.24 0.97
CA ASP A 353 23.58 24.93 2.22
C ASP A 353 22.81 23.97 3.13
N ARG A 354 21.51 23.85 2.93
CA ARG A 354 20.64 22.94 3.68
C ARG A 354 20.10 21.86 2.73
N LYS A 355 20.28 20.62 3.09
CA LYS A 355 19.73 19.46 2.38
C LYS A 355 19.01 18.53 3.36
N VAL A 356 18.10 17.72 2.82
CA VAL A 356 17.29 16.81 3.62
C VAL A 356 17.43 15.38 3.04
N VAL A 357 17.46 14.38 3.93
CA VAL A 357 17.33 12.97 3.57
C VAL A 357 15.99 12.47 4.06
N ILE A 358 15.25 11.74 3.21
CA ILE A 358 13.98 11.12 3.60
C ILE A 358 14.01 9.63 3.30
N CYS A 359 13.75 8.83 4.31
CA CYS A 359 13.45 7.42 4.18
C CYS A 359 11.94 7.27 3.95
N ASN A 360 11.57 6.83 2.75
CA ASN A 360 10.19 6.52 2.42
C ASN A 360 9.85 5.11 2.92
N ALA A 361 9.15 5.06 4.04
CA ALA A 361 8.63 3.86 4.70
C ALA A 361 7.08 3.79 4.62
N ASP A 362 6.48 4.46 3.62
CA ASP A 362 5.04 4.40 3.34
C ASP A 362 4.71 3.18 2.47
N GLU A 363 4.95 1.99 3.01
CA GLU A 363 4.66 0.70 2.36
C GLU A 363 3.15 0.43 2.37
N GLY A 364 2.45 0.95 1.36
CA GLY A 364 0.99 0.92 1.29
C GLY A 364 0.41 -0.23 0.45
N ASP A 365 1.22 -1.01 -0.25
CA ASP A 365 0.77 -2.09 -1.13
C ASP A 365 0.05 -3.19 -0.35
N PRO A 366 -1.21 -3.56 -0.71
CA PRO A 366 -1.91 -4.67 -0.09
C PRO A 366 -1.22 -6.01 -0.34
N GLY A 367 -0.52 -6.53 0.65
CA GLY A 367 0.25 -7.78 0.56
C GLY A 367 1.76 -7.60 0.64
N ALA A 368 2.27 -6.37 0.67
CA ALA A 368 3.66 -6.05 0.92
C ALA A 368 3.91 -5.78 2.41
N PHE A 369 5.03 -6.29 2.93
CA PHE A 369 5.45 -6.09 4.32
C PHE A 369 6.97 -6.19 4.52
N MET A 370 7.77 -6.01 3.45
CA MET A 370 9.22 -6.11 3.49
C MET A 370 9.83 -4.99 4.31
N ASP A 371 9.44 -3.74 4.02
CA ASP A 371 9.97 -2.55 4.69
C ASP A 371 9.62 -2.56 6.18
N ARG A 372 8.39 -2.95 6.52
CA ARG A 372 7.97 -3.15 7.91
C ARG A 372 8.85 -4.17 8.62
N MET A 373 9.07 -5.34 7.99
CA MET A 373 9.91 -6.39 8.57
C MET A 373 11.36 -5.95 8.76
N LEU A 374 11.91 -5.17 7.82
CA LEU A 374 13.25 -4.60 7.94
C LEU A 374 13.34 -3.61 9.10
N MET A 375 12.34 -2.76 9.28
CA MET A 375 12.30 -1.80 10.39
C MET A 375 12.07 -2.46 11.76
N GLU A 376 11.33 -3.56 11.82
CA GLU A 376 11.11 -4.31 13.06
C GLU A 376 12.28 -5.21 13.44
N SER A 377 13.01 -5.74 12.46
CA SER A 377 14.00 -6.81 12.67
C SER A 377 15.44 -6.39 12.41
N TYR A 378 15.67 -5.36 11.59
CA TYR A 378 17.01 -4.87 11.21
C TYR A 378 17.08 -3.33 11.23
N PRO A 379 16.54 -2.65 12.25
CA PRO A 379 16.39 -1.20 12.25
C PRO A 379 17.74 -0.48 12.11
N TYR A 380 18.78 -0.94 12.81
CA TYR A 380 20.10 -0.32 12.76
C TYR A 380 20.73 -0.33 11.36
N ARG A 381 20.51 -1.39 10.55
CA ARG A 381 21.01 -1.45 9.18
C ARG A 381 20.37 -0.39 8.28
N VAL A 382 19.07 -0.17 8.43
CA VAL A 382 18.34 0.89 7.72
C VAL A 382 18.87 2.26 8.17
N LEU A 383 19.02 2.46 9.49
CA LEU A 383 19.49 3.72 10.07
C LEU A 383 20.93 4.02 9.67
N GLU A 384 21.82 3.03 9.66
CA GLU A 384 23.20 3.19 9.18
C GLU A 384 23.24 3.71 7.75
N GLY A 385 22.40 3.14 6.86
CA GLY A 385 22.27 3.62 5.47
C GLY A 385 21.78 5.07 5.38
N ILE A 386 20.82 5.46 6.23
CA ILE A 386 20.32 6.85 6.31
C ILE A 386 21.42 7.81 6.80
N LEU A 387 22.19 7.43 7.83
CA LEU A 387 23.29 8.25 8.36
C LEU A 387 24.41 8.42 7.33
N ILE A 388 24.75 7.36 6.60
CA ILE A 388 25.72 7.42 5.47
C ILE A 388 25.22 8.39 4.40
N ALA A 389 23.92 8.35 4.06
CA ALA A 389 23.33 9.27 3.11
C ALA A 389 23.41 10.73 3.58
N ALA A 390 23.05 10.98 4.84
CA ALA A 390 23.13 12.32 5.43
C ALA A 390 24.56 12.86 5.40
N ARG A 391 25.56 12.04 5.76
CA ARG A 391 26.97 12.37 5.67
C ARG A 391 27.40 12.67 4.23
N THR A 392 26.94 11.87 3.26
CA THR A 392 27.34 11.98 1.84
C THR A 392 26.81 13.26 1.20
N VAL A 393 25.53 13.58 1.38
CA VAL A 393 24.93 14.76 0.74
C VAL A 393 25.06 16.03 1.56
N GLY A 394 25.52 15.94 2.80
CA GLY A 394 25.65 17.08 3.72
C GLY A 394 24.30 17.50 4.32
N ALA A 395 23.40 16.56 4.58
CA ALA A 395 22.09 16.85 5.13
C ALA A 395 22.14 17.08 6.65
N SER A 396 21.47 18.12 7.12
CA SER A 396 21.31 18.44 8.55
C SER A 396 20.03 17.82 9.16
N LEU A 397 19.15 17.27 8.32
CA LEU A 397 17.91 16.62 8.76
C LEU A 397 17.70 15.32 7.98
N ALA A 398 17.39 14.24 8.70
CA ALA A 398 16.84 13.03 8.13
C ALA A 398 15.42 12.77 8.68
N ILE A 399 14.51 12.31 7.83
CA ILE A 399 13.13 11.99 8.21
C ILE A 399 12.83 10.58 7.77
N ILE A 400 12.29 9.76 8.68
CA ILE A 400 11.68 8.48 8.33
C ILE A 400 10.17 8.71 8.28
N TYR A 401 9.58 8.67 7.08
CA TYR A 401 8.14 8.75 6.90
C TYR A 401 7.55 7.36 6.95
N ILE A 402 6.83 7.04 8.02
CA ILE A 402 6.29 5.70 8.29
C ILE A 402 4.77 5.75 8.47
N ARG A 403 4.08 4.68 8.09
CA ARG A 403 2.64 4.54 8.28
C ARG A 403 2.27 4.41 9.75
N GLU A 404 1.19 5.07 10.16
CA GLU A 404 0.63 4.98 11.52
C GLU A 404 0.21 3.55 11.89
N GLU A 405 -0.20 2.75 10.89
CA GLU A 405 -0.64 1.36 11.08
C GLU A 405 0.50 0.43 11.51
N TYR A 406 1.76 0.80 11.30
CA TYR A 406 2.93 -0.01 11.65
C TYR A 406 3.40 0.26 13.10
N SER A 407 2.48 0.14 14.04
CA SER A 407 2.70 0.49 15.46
C SER A 407 3.93 -0.17 16.10
N GLN A 408 4.23 -1.44 15.76
CA GLN A 408 5.41 -2.16 16.25
C GLN A 408 6.71 -1.55 15.67
N ALA A 409 6.76 -1.32 14.36
CA ALA A 409 7.93 -0.72 13.71
C ALA A 409 8.18 0.70 14.23
N VAL A 410 7.11 1.50 14.43
CA VAL A 410 7.19 2.83 15.06
C VAL A 410 7.81 2.73 16.44
N SER A 411 7.33 1.82 17.29
CA SER A 411 7.83 1.64 18.66
C SER A 411 9.30 1.21 18.69
N VAL A 412 9.72 0.28 17.81
CA VAL A 412 11.12 -0.15 17.68
C VAL A 412 12.00 1.02 17.25
N LEU A 413 11.61 1.74 16.19
CA LEU A 413 12.39 2.88 15.66
C LEU A 413 12.53 4.01 16.68
N GLU A 414 11.48 4.33 17.45
CA GLU A 414 11.56 5.36 18.51
C GLU A 414 12.63 5.02 19.54
N ARG A 415 12.66 3.75 20.03
CA ARG A 415 13.65 3.31 21.01
C ARG A 415 15.08 3.27 20.43
N VAL A 416 15.22 2.75 19.22
CA VAL A 416 16.52 2.63 18.55
C VAL A 416 17.11 4.00 18.20
N ILE A 417 16.29 4.95 17.71
CA ILE A 417 16.73 6.32 17.44
C ILE A 417 17.16 7.04 18.74
N ALA A 418 16.45 6.82 19.85
CA ALA A 418 16.85 7.36 21.14
C ALA A 418 18.23 6.84 21.56
N LYS A 419 18.48 5.51 21.46
CA LYS A 419 19.79 4.89 21.74
C LYS A 419 20.91 5.44 20.84
N LEU A 420 20.63 5.69 19.56
CA LEU A 420 21.61 6.31 18.65
C LEU A 420 21.95 7.76 19.04
N ARG A 421 20.97 8.53 19.50
CA ARG A 421 21.25 9.88 20.03
C ARG A 421 22.15 9.82 21.27
N GLU A 422 21.84 8.92 22.20
CA GLU A 422 22.60 8.72 23.44
C GLU A 422 24.03 8.22 23.16
N SER A 423 24.24 7.42 22.11
CA SER A 423 25.57 6.92 21.72
C SER A 423 26.51 7.99 21.18
N GLY A 424 26.01 9.20 20.89
CA GLY A 424 26.79 10.32 20.36
C GLY A 424 27.16 10.22 18.87
N ILE A 425 26.70 9.20 18.13
CA ILE A 425 27.03 8.97 16.72
C ILE A 425 26.66 10.16 15.81
N PHE A 426 25.59 10.91 16.19
CA PHE A 426 25.15 12.10 15.44
C PHE A 426 26.20 13.24 15.46
N GLY A 427 27.12 13.24 16.40
CA GLY A 427 28.23 14.21 16.45
C GLY A 427 29.22 14.10 15.29
N SER A 428 29.23 12.99 14.57
CA SER A 428 30.05 12.75 13.37
C SER A 428 29.39 13.20 12.06
N LEU A 429 28.18 13.75 12.11
CA LEU A 429 27.37 14.23 10.99
C LEU A 429 27.42 15.76 10.87
N PRO A 430 26.85 16.36 9.82
CA PRO A 430 26.82 17.81 9.68
C PRO A 430 26.27 18.51 10.92
N PRO A 431 26.77 19.70 11.26
CA PRO A 431 26.35 20.42 12.47
C PRO A 431 24.84 20.60 12.56
N GLY A 432 24.27 20.28 13.75
CA GLY A 432 22.84 20.37 13.99
C GLY A 432 22.02 19.22 13.39
N PHE A 433 22.67 18.13 12.97
CA PHE A 433 21.95 16.98 12.44
C PHE A 433 20.96 16.39 13.45
N ASP A 434 19.77 16.07 12.97
CA ASP A 434 18.79 15.25 13.70
C ASP A 434 18.09 14.26 12.78
N LEU A 435 17.58 13.18 13.37
CA LEU A 435 16.78 12.14 12.74
C LEU A 435 15.39 12.07 13.38
N VAL A 436 14.37 12.33 12.58
CA VAL A 436 12.98 12.44 13.03
C VAL A 436 12.12 11.33 12.45
N LEU A 437 11.27 10.73 13.27
CA LEU A 437 10.23 9.81 12.82
C LEU A 437 8.94 10.60 12.57
N PHE A 438 8.47 10.61 11.31
CA PHE A 438 7.22 11.24 10.91
C PHE A 438 6.16 10.19 10.60
N ARG A 439 5.02 10.27 11.27
CA ARG A 439 3.92 9.31 11.10
C ARG A 439 2.93 9.81 10.05
N GLY A 440 2.72 9.01 9.00
CA GLY A 440 1.73 9.27 7.96
C GLY A 440 0.33 8.82 8.37
N ALA A 441 -0.71 9.52 7.91
CA ALA A 441 -2.09 9.30 8.32
C ALA A 441 -2.91 8.41 7.36
N GLY A 442 -2.30 7.43 6.71
CA GLY A 442 -2.98 6.41 5.92
C GLY A 442 -3.47 6.92 4.56
N ALA A 443 -2.55 7.11 3.61
CA ALA A 443 -2.87 7.39 2.22
C ALA A 443 -1.82 6.76 1.32
N PHE A 444 -2.16 5.69 0.58
CA PHE A 444 -1.27 4.99 -0.34
C PHE A 444 -0.56 5.93 -1.33
N VAL A 445 -1.25 6.99 -1.77
CA VAL A 445 -0.66 8.01 -2.66
C VAL A 445 0.56 8.71 -2.05
N CYS A 446 0.71 8.75 -0.72
CA CYS A 446 1.86 9.34 -0.05
C CYS A 446 3.15 8.52 -0.21
N GLY A 447 3.08 7.27 -0.70
CA GLY A 447 4.25 6.53 -1.21
C GLY A 447 4.92 7.20 -2.42
N GLU A 448 4.20 8.07 -3.16
CA GLU A 448 4.77 8.90 -4.21
C GLU A 448 5.58 10.05 -3.59
N GLU A 449 6.85 10.21 -4.03
CA GLU A 449 7.82 11.12 -3.42
C GLU A 449 7.28 12.53 -3.14
N THR A 450 6.57 13.13 -4.11
CA THR A 450 6.09 14.51 -3.98
C THR A 450 4.81 14.63 -3.15
N ALA A 451 3.97 13.60 -3.15
CA ALA A 451 2.81 13.52 -2.27
C ALA A 451 3.23 13.37 -0.79
N LEU A 452 4.31 12.60 -0.54
CA LEU A 452 4.92 12.48 0.78
C LEU A 452 5.44 13.83 1.29
N LEU A 453 6.09 14.62 0.43
CA LEU A 453 6.53 15.98 0.77
C LEU A 453 5.34 16.88 1.16
N GLU A 454 4.24 16.84 0.37
CA GLU A 454 3.02 17.58 0.71
C GLU A 454 2.48 17.19 2.09
N SER A 455 2.53 15.91 2.43
CA SER A 455 2.11 15.39 3.74
C SER A 455 2.97 15.94 4.90
N ILE A 456 4.30 15.93 4.77
CA ILE A 456 5.21 16.51 5.77
C ILE A 456 4.98 18.03 5.91
N GLU A 457 4.63 18.69 4.82
CA GLU A 457 4.34 20.12 4.78
C GLU A 457 2.91 20.47 5.24
N GLY A 458 2.18 19.53 5.84
CA GLY A 458 0.84 19.73 6.42
C GLY A 458 -0.25 20.00 5.39
N ARG A 459 -0.08 19.45 4.18
CA ARG A 459 -1.06 19.56 3.10
C ARG A 459 -1.64 18.21 2.72
N ARG A 460 -2.63 18.23 1.86
CA ARG A 460 -3.16 17.01 1.22
C ARG A 460 -2.05 16.34 0.42
N GLY A 461 -1.90 15.03 0.51
CA GLY A 461 -0.90 14.24 -0.22
C GLY A 461 -1.17 14.20 -1.74
N ILE A 462 -1.11 15.36 -2.39
CA ILE A 462 -1.35 15.51 -3.82
C ILE A 462 -0.01 15.63 -4.55
N PRO A 463 0.29 14.71 -5.50
CA PRO A 463 1.53 14.75 -6.26
C PRO A 463 1.79 16.11 -6.95
N ARG A 464 3.04 16.57 -6.83
CA ARG A 464 3.54 17.76 -7.56
C ARG A 464 3.88 17.39 -9.00
N LYS A 465 3.92 18.38 -9.85
CA LYS A 465 4.46 18.22 -11.21
C LYS A 465 5.98 18.04 -11.17
N ARG A 466 6.52 17.31 -12.12
CA ARG A 466 7.95 17.14 -12.34
C ARG A 466 8.31 17.51 -13.79
N PRO A 467 9.40 18.22 -14.07
CA PRO A 467 10.34 18.85 -13.17
C PRO A 467 9.74 20.05 -12.39
N PRO A 468 10.34 20.54 -11.28
CA PRO A 468 11.61 20.07 -10.69
C PRO A 468 11.45 18.75 -9.94
N PHE A 469 12.55 17.97 -9.88
CA PHE A 469 12.60 16.74 -9.09
C PHE A 469 12.97 17.05 -7.64
N PRO A 470 12.58 16.22 -6.64
CA PRO A 470 12.88 16.45 -5.23
C PRO A 470 14.36 16.66 -4.91
N VAL A 471 15.26 16.01 -5.64
CA VAL A 471 16.71 16.21 -5.49
C VAL A 471 17.16 17.64 -5.77
N ASN A 472 16.40 18.42 -6.54
CA ASN A 472 16.66 19.82 -6.84
C ASN A 472 15.79 20.76 -5.99
N SER A 473 14.51 20.40 -5.78
CA SER A 473 13.54 21.23 -5.06
C SER A 473 12.47 20.30 -4.41
N GLY A 474 12.75 19.85 -3.20
CA GLY A 474 11.93 18.91 -2.43
C GLY A 474 11.20 19.57 -1.26
N LEU A 475 11.52 19.14 -0.03
CA LEU A 475 10.89 19.63 1.21
C LEU A 475 11.10 21.12 1.38
N ARG A 476 10.01 21.88 1.42
CA ARG A 476 10.05 23.36 1.50
C ARG A 476 10.97 23.99 0.44
N GLY A 477 11.11 23.36 -0.73
CA GLY A 477 11.98 23.82 -1.80
C GLY A 477 13.47 23.43 -1.66
N LEU A 478 13.86 22.77 -0.59
CA LEU A 478 15.24 22.34 -0.35
C LEU A 478 15.59 21.09 -1.17
N PRO A 479 16.85 20.91 -1.61
CA PRO A 479 17.31 19.66 -2.19
C PRO A 479 17.07 18.50 -1.23
N THR A 480 16.33 17.49 -1.70
CA THR A 480 15.88 16.38 -0.86
C THR A 480 16.21 15.04 -1.51
N LEU A 481 17.07 14.25 -0.85
CA LEU A 481 17.35 12.88 -1.24
C LEU A 481 16.32 11.96 -0.60
N MET A 482 15.57 11.24 -1.42
CA MET A 482 14.58 10.28 -0.94
C MET A 482 14.88 8.87 -1.46
N ASN A 483 14.96 7.88 -0.55
CA ASN A 483 15.05 6.46 -0.89
C ASN A 483 14.09 5.63 -0.03
N ASN A 484 13.76 4.43 -0.52
CA ASN A 484 12.99 3.43 0.20
C ASN A 484 13.84 2.75 1.30
N VAL A 485 13.20 2.09 2.26
CA VAL A 485 13.81 1.39 3.40
C VAL A 485 14.84 0.34 2.97
N GLU A 486 14.45 -0.59 2.08
CA GLU A 486 15.35 -1.65 1.60
C GLU A 486 16.54 -1.07 0.81
N THR A 487 16.33 0.04 0.09
CA THR A 487 17.42 0.73 -0.61
C THR A 487 18.47 1.24 0.38
N PHE A 488 18.04 1.87 1.49
CA PHE A 488 18.98 2.30 2.53
C PHE A 488 19.67 1.10 3.20
N ALA A 489 18.96 0.00 3.44
CA ALA A 489 19.54 -1.21 4.03
C ALA A 489 20.63 -1.87 3.16
N CYS A 490 20.60 -1.66 1.83
CA CYS A 490 21.66 -2.13 0.92
C CYS A 490 22.96 -1.31 1.02
N VAL A 491 22.90 -0.04 1.41
CA VAL A 491 24.06 0.88 1.40
C VAL A 491 25.21 0.42 2.29
N PRO A 492 24.98 0.02 3.57
CA PRO A 492 26.07 -0.49 4.41
C PRO A 492 26.79 -1.70 3.80
N ILE A 493 26.05 -2.62 3.18
CA ILE A 493 26.60 -3.82 2.55
C ILE A 493 27.55 -3.43 1.41
N ILE A 494 27.09 -2.52 0.55
CA ILE A 494 27.91 -2.03 -0.58
C ILE A 494 29.19 -1.37 -0.10
N LEU A 495 29.15 -0.61 0.98
CA LEU A 495 30.33 0.06 1.50
C LEU A 495 31.29 -0.88 2.24
N VAL A 496 30.81 -1.96 2.87
CA VAL A 496 31.69 -2.96 3.52
C VAL A 496 32.28 -3.89 2.49
N ASP A 497 31.48 -4.50 1.66
CA ASP A 497 31.89 -5.57 0.74
C ASP A 497 32.43 -5.04 -0.59
N GLY A 498 32.09 -3.81 -0.96
CA GLY A 498 32.45 -3.14 -2.22
C GLY A 498 31.36 -3.23 -3.29
N GLY A 499 31.27 -2.17 -4.11
CA GLY A 499 30.25 -2.08 -5.17
C GLY A 499 30.32 -3.21 -6.20
N GLU A 500 31.51 -3.73 -6.50
CA GLU A 500 31.68 -4.85 -7.45
C GLU A 500 31.13 -6.17 -6.91
N VAL A 501 31.30 -6.43 -5.62
CA VAL A 501 30.80 -7.65 -4.98
C VAL A 501 29.27 -7.67 -5.03
N PHE A 502 28.66 -6.54 -4.72
CA PHE A 502 27.20 -6.40 -4.84
C PHE A 502 26.73 -6.54 -6.29
N ASN A 503 27.46 -5.97 -7.24
CA ASN A 503 27.16 -6.03 -8.67
C ASN A 503 27.31 -7.45 -9.27
N ALA A 504 28.11 -8.32 -8.67
CA ALA A 504 28.29 -9.71 -9.12
C ALA A 504 27.04 -10.58 -8.92
N VAL A 505 26.06 -10.11 -8.12
CA VAL A 505 24.78 -10.78 -7.89
C VAL A 505 23.71 -10.12 -8.75
N GLY A 506 22.85 -10.92 -9.41
CA GLY A 506 21.74 -10.41 -10.22
C GLY A 506 21.91 -10.65 -11.71
N THR A 507 21.26 -9.82 -12.54
CA THR A 507 21.34 -9.82 -14.03
C THR A 507 22.19 -8.65 -14.51
N ASP A 508 22.48 -8.60 -15.83
CA ASP A 508 23.29 -7.52 -16.43
C ASP A 508 22.71 -6.11 -16.21
N GLU A 509 21.39 -6.02 -16.01
CA GLU A 509 20.65 -4.76 -15.89
C GLU A 509 20.10 -4.49 -14.48
N SER A 510 20.03 -5.53 -13.63
CA SER A 510 19.43 -5.44 -12.29
C SER A 510 20.24 -6.25 -11.30
N HIS A 511 20.90 -5.59 -10.36
CA HIS A 511 21.94 -6.17 -9.51
C HIS A 511 21.50 -6.28 -8.04
N GLY A 512 22.18 -7.18 -7.32
CA GLY A 512 21.98 -7.48 -5.90
C GLY A 512 20.81 -8.42 -5.66
N THR A 513 20.35 -8.43 -4.42
CA THR A 513 19.18 -9.19 -3.97
C THR A 513 17.93 -8.32 -3.92
N LYS A 514 16.78 -8.97 -3.81
CA LYS A 514 15.49 -8.33 -3.53
C LYS A 514 14.73 -9.10 -2.46
N ALA A 515 14.22 -8.36 -1.48
CA ALA A 515 13.30 -8.93 -0.49
C ALA A 515 11.87 -8.98 -1.05
N PHE A 516 11.22 -10.14 -0.96
CA PHE A 516 9.83 -10.34 -1.35
C PHE A 516 8.97 -10.77 -0.16
N ALA A 517 7.77 -10.19 -0.08
CA ALA A 517 6.68 -10.68 0.74
C ALA A 517 5.91 -11.76 -0.04
N LEU A 518 6.25 -13.01 0.17
CA LEU A 518 5.60 -14.15 -0.46
C LEU A 518 4.35 -14.55 0.36
N ALA A 519 3.19 -14.48 -0.26
CA ALA A 519 1.93 -14.71 0.43
C ALA A 519 0.84 -15.25 -0.52
N GLY A 520 -0.41 -15.38 -0.04
CA GLY A 520 -1.53 -15.93 -0.79
C GLY A 520 -1.69 -17.43 -0.55
N LYS A 521 -1.97 -18.19 -1.62
CA LYS A 521 -2.24 -19.64 -1.57
C LYS A 521 -0.98 -20.46 -1.82
N VAL A 522 0.03 -20.23 -1.02
CA VAL A 522 1.35 -20.89 -1.05
C VAL A 522 1.64 -21.54 0.29
N ARG A 523 2.34 -22.69 0.28
CA ARG A 523 2.62 -23.44 1.52
C ARG A 523 3.56 -22.71 2.47
N HIS A 524 4.66 -22.19 1.94
CA HIS A 524 5.74 -21.58 2.72
C HIS A 524 5.83 -20.09 2.38
N GLY A 525 4.99 -19.29 2.99
CA GLY A 525 5.08 -17.87 2.78
C GLY A 525 5.81 -17.13 3.92
N GLY A 526 6.23 -15.92 3.64
CA GLY A 526 6.99 -15.08 4.57
C GLY A 526 7.81 -14.03 3.85
N LEU A 527 8.82 -13.51 4.54
CA LEU A 527 9.82 -12.66 3.92
C LEU A 527 10.92 -13.55 3.33
N ILE A 528 11.10 -13.50 2.04
CA ILE A 528 12.21 -14.16 1.36
C ILE A 528 13.15 -13.11 0.77
N GLU A 529 14.46 -13.38 0.80
CA GLU A 529 15.45 -12.58 0.08
C GLU A 529 16.08 -13.45 -0.99
N VAL A 530 16.05 -13.00 -2.24
CA VAL A 530 16.48 -13.76 -3.40
C VAL A 530 17.38 -12.90 -4.30
N PRO A 531 18.33 -13.51 -5.04
CA PRO A 531 19.06 -12.77 -6.07
C PRO A 531 18.09 -12.31 -7.16
N ILE A 532 18.25 -11.07 -7.63
CA ILE A 532 17.50 -10.59 -8.79
C ILE A 532 17.88 -11.46 -10.00
N GLY A 533 16.91 -11.81 -10.85
CA GLY A 533 17.11 -12.71 -11.98
C GLY A 533 16.74 -14.17 -11.71
N ILE A 534 16.33 -14.49 -10.48
CA ILE A 534 15.66 -15.77 -10.18
C ILE A 534 14.36 -15.89 -10.98
N THR A 535 13.93 -17.09 -11.31
CA THR A 535 12.65 -17.30 -11.98
C THR A 535 11.47 -17.27 -11.01
N ILE A 536 10.28 -16.96 -11.51
CA ILE A 536 9.06 -17.05 -10.70
C ILE A 536 8.83 -18.50 -10.24
N ASP A 537 9.14 -19.48 -11.10
CA ASP A 537 9.02 -20.90 -10.76
C ASP A 537 9.87 -21.27 -9.54
N GLU A 538 11.15 -20.86 -9.53
CA GLU A 538 12.04 -21.09 -8.37
C GLU A 538 11.49 -20.42 -7.09
N ILE A 539 10.96 -19.20 -7.18
CA ILE A 539 10.35 -18.51 -6.03
C ILE A 539 9.16 -19.29 -5.50
N VAL A 540 8.24 -19.72 -6.37
CA VAL A 540 7.00 -20.37 -5.96
C VAL A 540 7.24 -21.82 -5.50
N GLU A 541 8.07 -22.58 -6.21
CA GLU A 541 8.28 -24.01 -5.92
C GLU A 541 9.36 -24.24 -4.87
N GLN A 542 10.55 -23.59 -4.99
CA GLN A 542 11.67 -23.87 -4.06
C GLN A 542 11.58 -23.08 -2.76
N TYR A 543 11.14 -21.80 -2.81
CA TYR A 543 10.96 -21.01 -1.59
C TYR A 543 9.55 -21.17 -1.03
N GLY A 544 8.54 -21.15 -1.90
CA GLY A 544 7.14 -21.21 -1.53
C GLY A 544 6.61 -22.63 -1.25
N GLY A 545 7.30 -23.68 -1.70
CA GLY A 545 6.86 -25.07 -1.58
C GLY A 545 5.63 -25.39 -2.42
N GLY A 546 5.32 -24.59 -3.44
CA GLY A 546 4.19 -24.77 -4.34
C GLY A 546 2.84 -24.41 -3.73
N ALA A 547 1.75 -24.82 -4.40
CA ALA A 547 0.38 -24.59 -3.95
C ALA A 547 0.05 -25.29 -2.63
N GLU A 548 -0.97 -24.81 -1.92
CA GLU A 548 -1.57 -25.52 -0.79
C GLU A 548 -2.06 -26.93 -1.24
N LYS A 549 -2.23 -27.85 -0.28
CA LYS A 549 -2.61 -29.24 -0.61
C LYS A 549 -3.87 -29.30 -1.48
N ASN A 550 -3.84 -30.16 -2.49
CA ASN A 550 -4.93 -30.40 -3.44
C ASN A 550 -5.30 -29.20 -4.32
N HIS A 551 -4.43 -28.23 -4.43
CA HIS A 551 -4.59 -27.07 -5.32
C HIS A 551 -3.43 -26.96 -6.31
N THR A 552 -3.66 -26.28 -7.42
CA THR A 552 -2.68 -25.96 -8.44
C THR A 552 -2.47 -24.45 -8.53
N VAL A 553 -1.22 -24.03 -8.68
CA VAL A 553 -0.92 -22.61 -8.87
C VAL A 553 -1.43 -22.16 -10.24
N LYS A 554 -2.26 -21.13 -10.26
CA LYS A 554 -2.81 -20.52 -11.48
C LYS A 554 -1.94 -19.36 -11.97
N ALA A 555 -1.59 -18.46 -11.08
CA ALA A 555 -0.79 -17.29 -11.41
C ALA A 555 -0.11 -16.70 -10.16
N VAL A 556 0.78 -15.73 -10.37
CA VAL A 556 1.26 -14.84 -9.34
C VAL A 556 0.87 -13.39 -9.67
N MET A 557 0.53 -12.63 -8.65
CA MET A 557 0.41 -11.18 -8.73
C MET A 557 1.68 -10.57 -8.15
N ILE A 558 2.38 -9.76 -8.91
CA ILE A 558 3.65 -9.14 -8.51
C ILE A 558 3.59 -7.62 -8.67
N GLY A 559 4.18 -6.89 -7.71
CA GLY A 559 4.24 -5.43 -7.74
C GLY A 559 3.03 -4.73 -7.13
N GLY A 560 2.19 -5.47 -6.38
CA GLY A 560 1.01 -4.93 -5.71
C GLY A 560 -0.05 -4.37 -6.67
N PRO A 561 -0.83 -3.36 -6.26
CA PRO A 561 -1.90 -2.76 -7.09
C PRO A 561 -1.39 -2.11 -8.36
N SER A 562 -0.13 -1.69 -8.37
CA SER A 562 0.55 -1.07 -9.51
C SER A 562 1.20 -2.08 -10.45
N GLY A 563 1.23 -3.35 -10.06
CA GLY A 563 1.85 -4.45 -10.79
C GLY A 563 0.94 -5.09 -11.82
N GLY A 564 1.14 -6.39 -12.03
CA GLY A 564 0.34 -7.20 -12.94
C GLY A 564 0.27 -8.65 -12.49
N CYS A 565 -0.40 -9.49 -13.27
CA CYS A 565 -0.43 -10.93 -13.05
C CYS A 565 0.44 -11.65 -14.11
N ILE A 566 1.11 -12.71 -13.67
CA ILE A 566 1.89 -13.61 -14.52
C ILE A 566 1.26 -14.99 -14.41
N PRO A 567 0.79 -15.58 -15.51
CA PRO A 567 0.17 -16.91 -15.52
C PRO A 567 1.22 -18.01 -15.31
N ARG A 568 0.78 -19.19 -14.89
CA ARG A 568 1.66 -20.35 -14.65
C ARG A 568 2.51 -20.73 -15.87
N SER A 569 1.99 -20.52 -17.07
CA SER A 569 2.70 -20.77 -18.34
C SER A 569 3.98 -19.95 -18.53
N HIS A 570 4.08 -18.79 -17.84
CA HIS A 570 5.21 -17.86 -17.94
C HIS A 570 6.09 -17.83 -16.68
N PHE A 571 6.10 -18.87 -15.85
CA PHE A 571 6.90 -18.88 -14.61
C PHE A 571 8.40 -19.05 -14.83
N ASP A 572 8.83 -19.37 -16.03
CA ASP A 572 10.23 -19.42 -16.45
C ASP A 572 10.87 -18.03 -16.62
N ILE A 573 10.06 -16.95 -16.62
CA ILE A 573 10.61 -15.59 -16.73
C ILE A 573 11.43 -15.20 -15.51
N ARG A 574 12.49 -14.41 -15.77
CA ARG A 574 13.36 -13.88 -14.72
C ARG A 574 12.74 -12.66 -14.03
N VAL A 575 12.83 -12.63 -12.72
CA VAL A 575 12.35 -11.52 -11.91
C VAL A 575 13.38 -10.39 -11.89
N ASP A 576 13.29 -9.51 -12.88
CA ASP A 576 14.02 -8.25 -12.96
C ASP A 576 13.12 -7.12 -13.48
N TYR A 577 13.60 -5.85 -13.42
CA TYR A 577 12.76 -4.69 -13.74
C TYR A 577 12.28 -4.69 -15.20
N GLN A 578 13.13 -5.07 -16.13
CA GLN A 578 12.85 -5.01 -17.56
C GLN A 578 11.99 -6.19 -18.01
N THR A 579 12.31 -7.39 -17.57
CA THR A 579 11.56 -8.60 -17.95
C THR A 579 10.12 -8.54 -17.44
N LEU A 580 9.93 -8.12 -16.19
CA LEU A 580 8.58 -7.95 -15.65
C LEU A 580 7.78 -6.89 -16.42
N GLN A 581 8.42 -5.76 -16.77
CA GLN A 581 7.75 -4.69 -17.53
C GLN A 581 7.33 -5.17 -18.93
N LYS A 582 8.17 -5.93 -19.62
CA LYS A 582 7.85 -6.51 -20.93
C LYS A 582 6.66 -7.48 -20.88
N ASN A 583 6.44 -8.13 -19.73
CA ASN A 583 5.32 -9.04 -19.50
C ASN A 583 4.13 -8.37 -18.78
N GLY A 584 3.97 -7.06 -18.90
CA GLY A 584 2.81 -6.34 -18.36
C GLY A 584 2.75 -6.23 -16.84
N ALA A 585 3.84 -6.57 -16.14
CA ALA A 585 3.96 -6.49 -14.69
C ALA A 585 5.07 -5.50 -14.28
N MET A 586 5.31 -5.34 -13.00
CA MET A 586 6.45 -4.55 -12.50
C MET A 586 6.94 -5.10 -11.16
N MET A 587 8.20 -4.83 -10.84
CA MET A 587 8.82 -5.27 -9.59
C MET A 587 8.06 -4.78 -8.35
N GLY A 588 7.55 -3.55 -8.39
CA GLY A 588 6.91 -2.92 -7.24
C GLY A 588 7.84 -2.86 -6.02
N SER A 589 7.25 -2.78 -4.84
CA SER A 589 7.99 -2.84 -3.57
C SER A 589 8.46 -4.26 -3.23
N GLY A 590 7.84 -5.32 -3.82
CA GLY A 590 8.20 -6.72 -3.63
C GLY A 590 7.08 -7.59 -3.03
N GLY A 591 5.83 -7.13 -3.12
CA GLY A 591 4.67 -7.99 -2.83
C GLY A 591 4.50 -9.05 -3.93
N LEU A 592 4.44 -10.34 -3.55
CA LEU A 592 4.21 -11.47 -4.45
C LEU A 592 3.10 -12.35 -3.86
N ILE A 593 1.96 -12.39 -4.54
CA ILE A 593 0.76 -13.12 -4.10
C ILE A 593 0.50 -14.28 -5.04
N VAL A 594 0.58 -15.49 -4.52
CA VAL A 594 0.25 -16.72 -5.25
C VAL A 594 -1.27 -16.94 -5.21
N ILE A 595 -1.86 -17.25 -6.36
CA ILE A 595 -3.28 -17.57 -6.52
C ILE A 595 -3.42 -18.94 -7.17
N ASP A 596 -4.53 -19.63 -6.89
CA ASP A 596 -4.84 -20.95 -7.40
C ASP A 596 -6.06 -20.96 -8.35
N GLU A 597 -6.41 -22.14 -8.85
CA GLU A 597 -7.51 -22.35 -9.78
C GLU A 597 -8.88 -21.93 -9.22
N SER A 598 -9.02 -21.78 -7.91
CA SER A 598 -10.28 -21.36 -7.28
C SER A 598 -10.49 -19.84 -7.30
N ASP A 599 -9.54 -19.05 -7.81
CA ASP A 599 -9.63 -17.60 -7.89
C ASP A 599 -10.05 -17.14 -9.28
N CYS A 600 -10.92 -16.12 -9.33
CA CYS A 600 -11.40 -15.49 -10.56
C CYS A 600 -10.55 -14.27 -10.88
N MET A 601 -9.98 -14.20 -12.08
CA MET A 601 -9.12 -13.09 -12.49
C MET A 601 -9.90 -11.78 -12.69
N VAL A 602 -11.17 -11.87 -13.08
CA VAL A 602 -12.06 -10.69 -13.20
C VAL A 602 -12.33 -10.08 -11.81
N ASP A 603 -12.58 -10.94 -10.80
CA ASP A 603 -12.81 -10.51 -9.41
C ASP A 603 -11.55 -9.90 -8.79
N ILE A 604 -10.38 -10.50 -9.03
CA ILE A 604 -9.08 -9.96 -8.57
C ILE A 604 -8.77 -8.62 -9.23
N ALA A 605 -8.98 -8.48 -10.53
CA ALA A 605 -8.80 -7.20 -11.23
C ALA A 605 -9.71 -6.12 -10.65
N LEU A 606 -10.97 -6.46 -10.38
CA LEU A 606 -11.94 -5.56 -9.75
C LEU A 606 -11.53 -5.19 -8.31
N TYR A 607 -11.02 -6.13 -7.53
CA TYR A 607 -10.50 -5.87 -6.18
C TYR A 607 -9.42 -4.78 -6.18
N PHE A 608 -8.40 -4.90 -7.04
CA PHE A 608 -7.33 -3.91 -7.13
C PHE A 608 -7.81 -2.55 -7.66
N LEU A 609 -8.73 -2.55 -8.62
CA LEU A 609 -9.35 -1.30 -9.09
C LEU A 609 -10.11 -0.58 -7.98
N ARG A 610 -10.90 -1.30 -7.17
CA ARG A 610 -11.63 -0.73 -6.02
C ARG A 610 -10.68 -0.13 -5.00
N PHE A 611 -9.56 -0.81 -4.71
CA PHE A 611 -8.52 -0.28 -3.87
C PHE A 611 -7.95 1.03 -4.44
N LEU A 612 -7.50 1.04 -5.68
CA LEU A 612 -6.91 2.22 -6.32
C LEU A 612 -7.91 3.37 -6.51
N ARG A 613 -9.19 3.06 -6.75
CA ARG A 613 -10.28 4.03 -6.71
C ARG A 613 -10.31 4.76 -5.37
N SER A 614 -10.26 4.03 -4.25
CA SER A 614 -10.30 4.61 -2.90
C SER A 614 -9.02 5.39 -2.55
N GLU A 615 -7.88 5.06 -3.16
CA GLU A 615 -6.57 5.65 -2.91
C GLU A 615 -6.23 6.84 -3.84
N SER A 616 -7.06 7.14 -4.84
CA SER A 616 -6.86 8.28 -5.72
C SER A 616 -6.84 9.60 -4.93
N CYS A 617 -5.87 10.47 -5.22
CA CYS A 617 -5.84 11.81 -4.61
C CYS A 617 -6.97 12.74 -5.10
N GLY A 618 -7.66 12.38 -6.20
CA GLY A 618 -8.76 13.14 -6.78
C GLY A 618 -8.34 14.33 -7.67
N LYS A 619 -7.03 14.48 -7.99
CA LYS A 619 -6.55 15.64 -8.78
C LYS A 619 -6.96 15.57 -10.25
N CYS A 620 -6.45 14.61 -11.03
CA CYS A 620 -6.68 14.57 -12.49
C CYS A 620 -7.92 13.76 -12.87
N VAL A 621 -8.64 14.22 -13.89
CA VAL A 621 -9.90 13.61 -14.36
C VAL A 621 -9.74 12.14 -14.76
N MET A 622 -8.61 11.79 -15.42
CA MET A 622 -8.36 10.41 -15.86
C MET A 622 -8.31 9.41 -14.72
N CYS A 623 -7.71 9.77 -13.57
CA CYS A 623 -7.71 8.93 -12.37
C CYS A 623 -9.00 9.09 -11.58
N ARG A 624 -9.44 10.34 -11.29
CA ARG A 624 -10.60 10.63 -10.44
C ARG A 624 -11.92 10.08 -10.97
N GLU A 625 -12.17 10.23 -12.27
CA GLU A 625 -13.41 9.79 -12.92
C GLU A 625 -13.21 8.51 -13.75
N GLY A 626 -12.02 8.36 -14.40
CA GLY A 626 -11.73 7.21 -15.24
C GLY A 626 -11.62 5.89 -14.47
N VAL A 627 -10.91 5.85 -13.33
CA VAL A 627 -10.79 4.62 -12.53
C VAL A 627 -12.14 4.16 -11.98
N PRO A 628 -13.00 5.02 -11.38
CA PRO A 628 -14.34 4.62 -11.00
C PRO A 628 -15.19 4.11 -12.17
N HIS A 629 -15.08 4.75 -13.35
CA HIS A 629 -15.81 4.29 -14.54
C HIS A 629 -15.32 2.92 -15.01
N LEU A 630 -13.99 2.70 -15.02
CA LEU A 630 -13.40 1.39 -15.31
C LEU A 630 -13.85 0.34 -14.29
N CYS A 631 -13.92 0.67 -12.98
CA CYS A 631 -14.49 -0.21 -11.96
C CYS A 631 -15.92 -0.62 -12.32
N THR A 632 -16.77 0.32 -12.72
CA THR A 632 -18.17 0.04 -13.09
C THR A 632 -18.26 -0.91 -14.29
N LEU A 633 -17.41 -0.74 -15.30
CA LEU A 633 -17.37 -1.62 -16.47
C LEU A 633 -16.94 -3.05 -16.08
N VAL A 634 -15.85 -3.19 -15.31
CA VAL A 634 -15.38 -4.51 -14.85
C VAL A 634 -16.37 -5.14 -13.87
N GLU A 635 -16.97 -4.37 -12.98
CA GLU A 635 -17.99 -4.86 -12.06
C GLU A 635 -19.23 -5.38 -12.79
N SER A 636 -19.61 -4.76 -13.92
CA SER A 636 -20.73 -5.26 -14.73
C SER A 636 -20.49 -6.68 -15.26
N LEU A 637 -19.24 -7.11 -15.46
CA LEU A 637 -18.90 -8.48 -15.82
C LEU A 637 -19.23 -9.48 -14.71
N THR A 638 -19.07 -9.10 -13.44
CA THR A 638 -19.33 -10.00 -12.30
C THR A 638 -20.80 -10.09 -11.89
N ARG A 639 -21.68 -9.27 -12.49
CA ARG A 639 -23.11 -9.26 -12.23
C ARG A 639 -23.89 -10.02 -13.31
N LYS A 640 -25.02 -10.60 -12.96
CA LYS A 640 -25.92 -11.26 -13.91
C LYS A 640 -26.68 -10.22 -14.75
N GLY A 641 -26.81 -10.48 -16.03
CA GLY A 641 -27.60 -9.64 -16.94
C GLY A 641 -26.95 -9.46 -18.33
N PRO A 642 -27.63 -8.74 -19.25
CA PRO A 642 -27.11 -8.50 -20.58
C PRO A 642 -25.88 -7.61 -20.55
N LYS A 643 -24.85 -7.97 -21.33
CA LYS A 643 -23.63 -7.18 -21.48
C LYS A 643 -23.70 -6.37 -22.79
N PRO A 644 -23.28 -5.08 -22.77
CA PRO A 644 -23.23 -4.29 -23.99
C PRO A 644 -22.22 -4.86 -24.99
N PRO A 645 -22.51 -4.84 -26.31
CA PRO A 645 -21.54 -5.24 -27.33
C PRO A 645 -20.23 -4.44 -27.22
N GLY A 646 -19.08 -5.10 -27.42
CA GLY A 646 -17.75 -4.47 -27.35
C GLY A 646 -17.34 -4.02 -25.94
N LEU A 647 -17.88 -4.64 -24.89
CA LEU A 647 -17.56 -4.28 -23.50
C LEU A 647 -16.08 -4.46 -23.19
N LEU A 648 -15.44 -5.55 -23.64
CA LEU A 648 -14.01 -5.80 -23.40
C LEU A 648 -13.13 -4.76 -24.10
N ASP A 649 -13.43 -4.43 -25.35
CA ASP A 649 -12.73 -3.35 -26.07
C ASP A 649 -12.88 -2.00 -25.36
N ARG A 650 -14.06 -1.72 -24.82
CA ARG A 650 -14.30 -0.49 -24.04
C ARG A 650 -13.49 -0.45 -22.76
N ILE A 651 -13.39 -1.58 -22.05
CA ILE A 651 -12.55 -1.75 -20.84
C ILE A 651 -11.08 -1.50 -21.20
N GLU A 652 -10.57 -2.15 -22.25
CA GLU A 652 -9.17 -2.02 -22.67
C GLU A 652 -8.84 -0.59 -23.09
N ASN A 653 -9.66 0.03 -23.95
CA ASN A 653 -9.44 1.40 -24.43
C ASN A 653 -9.43 2.41 -23.29
N LEU A 654 -10.40 2.34 -22.35
CA LEU A 654 -10.43 3.24 -21.20
C LEU A 654 -9.23 2.99 -20.28
N ALA A 655 -8.85 1.74 -20.03
CA ALA A 655 -7.69 1.37 -19.25
C ALA A 655 -6.40 2.00 -19.82
N ARG A 656 -6.18 1.89 -21.13
CA ARG A 656 -5.03 2.50 -21.82
C ARG A 656 -5.05 4.03 -21.74
N MET A 657 -6.20 4.67 -21.91
CA MET A 657 -6.32 6.14 -21.79
C MET A 657 -6.01 6.62 -20.36
N ILE A 658 -6.45 5.88 -19.32
CA ILE A 658 -6.11 6.18 -17.93
C ILE A 658 -4.60 6.04 -17.71
N GLN A 659 -4.00 4.97 -18.23
CA GLN A 659 -2.55 4.71 -18.13
C GLN A 659 -1.74 5.84 -18.76
N GLN A 660 -2.10 6.27 -19.96
CA GLN A 660 -1.38 7.29 -20.73
C GLN A 660 -1.64 8.72 -20.25
N GLY A 661 -2.82 9.00 -19.67
CA GLY A 661 -3.25 10.36 -19.34
C GLY A 661 -3.25 10.73 -17.86
N SER A 662 -2.94 9.81 -16.94
CA SER A 662 -2.87 10.14 -15.52
C SER A 662 -1.57 10.84 -15.15
N LEU A 663 -1.63 11.82 -14.22
CA LEU A 663 -0.49 12.68 -13.89
C LEU A 663 0.63 11.96 -13.11
N CYS A 664 0.27 11.07 -12.17
CA CYS A 664 1.22 10.37 -11.31
C CYS A 664 1.22 8.85 -11.57
N ALA A 665 2.18 8.15 -10.97
CA ALA A 665 2.33 6.71 -11.10
C ALA A 665 1.06 5.96 -10.67
N LEU A 666 0.42 6.32 -9.53
CA LEU A 666 -0.80 5.66 -9.06
C LEU A 666 -1.87 5.54 -10.15
N GLY A 667 -2.23 6.67 -10.79
CA GLY A 667 -3.24 6.64 -11.86
C GLY A 667 -2.76 5.92 -13.12
N ARG A 668 -1.46 6.05 -13.47
CA ARG A 668 -0.90 5.38 -14.65
C ARG A 668 -0.84 3.88 -14.51
N THR A 669 -0.59 3.37 -13.30
CA THR A 669 -0.48 1.94 -13.08
C THR A 669 -1.80 1.30 -12.62
N ALA A 670 -2.81 2.10 -12.29
CA ALA A 670 -4.11 1.58 -11.86
C ALA A 670 -4.76 0.56 -12.81
N PRO A 671 -4.66 0.70 -14.14
CA PRO A 671 -5.22 -0.28 -15.06
C PRO A 671 -4.37 -1.54 -15.28
N ASN A 672 -3.12 -1.60 -14.78
CA ASN A 672 -2.19 -2.68 -15.13
C ASN A 672 -2.75 -4.07 -14.82
N MET A 673 -3.34 -4.25 -13.63
CA MET A 673 -3.93 -5.53 -13.25
C MET A 673 -5.10 -5.94 -14.15
N VAL A 674 -5.92 -4.98 -14.60
CA VAL A 674 -7.01 -5.24 -15.57
C VAL A 674 -6.46 -5.63 -16.91
N LEU A 675 -5.46 -4.88 -17.41
CA LEU A 675 -4.86 -5.12 -18.71
C LEU A 675 -4.14 -6.46 -18.74
N SER A 676 -3.29 -6.77 -17.74
CA SER A 676 -2.61 -8.07 -17.70
C SER A 676 -3.60 -9.23 -17.53
N ALA A 677 -4.61 -9.11 -16.65
CA ALA A 677 -5.61 -10.15 -16.48
C ALA A 677 -6.47 -10.35 -17.74
N LEU A 678 -6.85 -9.26 -18.43
CA LEU A 678 -7.61 -9.33 -19.68
C LEU A 678 -6.82 -10.02 -20.81
N HIS A 679 -5.52 -9.78 -20.88
CA HIS A 679 -4.65 -10.42 -21.87
C HIS A 679 -4.38 -11.89 -21.56
N GLU A 680 -3.91 -12.18 -20.34
CA GLU A 680 -3.46 -13.51 -19.95
C GLU A 680 -4.60 -14.50 -19.66
N PHE A 681 -5.77 -13.99 -19.28
CA PHE A 681 -6.95 -14.77 -18.91
C PHE A 681 -8.20 -14.36 -19.73
N HIS A 682 -8.00 -14.06 -21.00
CA HIS A 682 -9.06 -13.57 -21.90
C HIS A 682 -10.32 -14.45 -21.88
N GLY A 683 -10.15 -15.77 -21.89
CA GLY A 683 -11.25 -16.73 -21.82
C GLY A 683 -12.12 -16.60 -20.57
N GLU A 684 -11.56 -16.21 -19.42
CA GLU A 684 -12.37 -15.92 -18.22
C GLU A 684 -13.20 -14.65 -18.39
N PHE A 685 -12.67 -13.62 -19.04
CA PHE A 685 -13.43 -12.39 -19.31
C PHE A 685 -14.56 -12.65 -20.31
N GLU A 686 -14.31 -13.46 -21.36
CA GLU A 686 -15.36 -13.90 -22.29
C GLU A 686 -16.45 -14.73 -21.60
N ALA A 687 -16.07 -15.63 -20.68
CA ALA A 687 -17.04 -16.38 -19.89
C ALA A 687 -17.99 -15.46 -19.10
N HIS A 688 -17.46 -14.38 -18.56
CA HIS A 688 -18.25 -13.39 -17.82
C HIS A 688 -19.19 -12.58 -18.74
N LEU A 689 -18.89 -12.43 -20.04
CA LEU A 689 -19.86 -11.89 -21.00
C LEU A 689 -21.11 -12.79 -21.12
N ASP A 690 -20.93 -14.11 -21.05
CA ASP A 690 -22.00 -15.09 -21.07
C ASP A 690 -22.62 -15.36 -19.69
N ASN A 691 -22.30 -14.55 -18.67
CA ASN A 691 -22.74 -14.73 -17.29
C ASN A 691 -22.25 -16.02 -16.62
N GLU A 692 -21.05 -16.48 -16.97
CA GLU A 692 -20.39 -17.65 -16.37
C GLU A 692 -19.13 -17.21 -15.61
N CYS A 693 -18.87 -17.76 -14.42
CA CYS A 693 -17.63 -17.58 -13.68
C CYS A 693 -16.93 -18.93 -13.51
N PRO A 694 -15.88 -19.24 -14.28
CA PRO A 694 -15.22 -20.56 -14.23
C PRO A 694 -14.71 -20.93 -12.82
N ALA A 695 -14.15 -19.97 -12.10
CA ALA A 695 -13.67 -20.18 -10.73
C ALA A 695 -14.80 -20.31 -9.68
N GLY A 696 -16.05 -19.94 -10.02
CA GLY A 696 -17.17 -19.95 -9.08
C GLY A 696 -17.06 -18.92 -7.93
N LYS A 697 -16.34 -17.79 -8.16
CA LYS A 697 -16.15 -16.72 -7.14
C LYS A 697 -17.21 -15.63 -7.24
N CYS A 698 -17.66 -15.29 -8.45
CA CYS A 698 -18.62 -14.23 -8.66
C CYS A 698 -20.02 -14.70 -8.25
N MET A 699 -20.47 -14.32 -7.07
CA MET A 699 -21.69 -14.85 -6.43
C MET A 699 -22.94 -14.80 -7.33
N GLU A 700 -23.14 -13.72 -8.08
CA GLU A 700 -24.30 -13.59 -8.97
C GLU A 700 -24.24 -14.53 -10.19
N LEU A 701 -23.04 -14.97 -10.60
CA LEU A 701 -22.78 -15.85 -11.74
C LEU A 701 -22.57 -17.32 -11.34
N THR A 702 -22.63 -17.61 -10.05
CA THR A 702 -22.34 -18.94 -9.52
C THR A 702 -23.65 -19.70 -9.27
N ASP A 703 -23.70 -20.94 -9.76
CA ASP A 703 -24.81 -21.88 -9.55
C ASP A 703 -24.25 -23.25 -9.17
N PHE A 704 -23.96 -23.42 -7.87
CA PHE A 704 -23.38 -24.67 -7.40
C PHE A 704 -24.35 -25.84 -7.54
N ARG A 705 -23.86 -26.95 -8.12
CA ARG A 705 -24.57 -28.22 -8.28
C ARG A 705 -23.77 -29.35 -7.66
N VAL A 706 -24.49 -30.33 -7.16
CA VAL A 706 -23.90 -31.57 -6.67
C VAL A 706 -23.87 -32.57 -7.81
N THR A 707 -22.72 -33.20 -8.05
CA THR A 707 -22.57 -34.29 -9.06
C THR A 707 -22.88 -35.66 -8.46
N ASP A 708 -22.96 -36.68 -9.30
CA ASP A 708 -23.20 -38.07 -8.91
C ASP A 708 -22.02 -38.65 -8.07
N ASP A 709 -20.88 -37.98 -8.02
CA ASP A 709 -19.72 -38.36 -7.18
C ASP A 709 -19.96 -38.10 -5.68
N CYS A 710 -21.13 -37.57 -5.30
CA CYS A 710 -21.44 -37.27 -3.90
C CYS A 710 -21.65 -38.58 -3.10
N ILE A 711 -20.81 -38.77 -2.08
CA ILE A 711 -20.86 -39.93 -1.18
C ILE A 711 -21.73 -39.75 0.06
N GLY A 712 -22.47 -38.63 0.17
CA GLY A 712 -23.34 -38.36 1.34
C GLY A 712 -22.61 -38.21 2.67
N CYS A 713 -21.37 -37.69 2.68
CA CYS A 713 -20.55 -37.55 3.87
C CYS A 713 -20.97 -36.41 4.82
N THR A 714 -21.96 -35.62 4.49
CA THR A 714 -22.60 -34.52 5.26
C THR A 714 -21.66 -33.34 5.63
N LYS A 715 -20.38 -33.33 5.27
CA LYS A 715 -19.43 -32.25 5.62
C LYS A 715 -19.89 -30.87 5.10
N CYS A 716 -20.54 -30.85 3.92
CA CYS A 716 -21.05 -29.61 3.33
C CYS A 716 -22.19 -28.99 4.14
N ILE A 717 -23.06 -29.79 4.76
CA ILE A 717 -24.13 -29.30 5.66
C ILE A 717 -23.50 -28.66 6.90
N GLN A 718 -22.56 -29.36 7.55
CA GLN A 718 -21.89 -28.88 8.77
C GLN A 718 -21.16 -27.56 8.54
N ALA A 719 -20.65 -27.33 7.31
CA ALA A 719 -19.94 -26.14 6.93
C ALA A 719 -20.85 -25.00 6.43
N CYS A 720 -22.13 -25.27 6.12
CA CYS A 720 -23.05 -24.31 5.55
C CYS A 720 -23.70 -23.43 6.63
N ALA A 721 -23.12 -22.24 6.88
CA ALA A 721 -23.65 -21.29 7.83
C ALA A 721 -25.04 -20.73 7.45
N ALA A 722 -25.43 -20.79 6.17
CA ALA A 722 -26.73 -20.35 5.67
C ALA A 722 -27.83 -21.44 5.78
N GLY A 723 -27.48 -22.67 6.17
CA GLY A 723 -28.44 -23.78 6.20
C GLY A 723 -29.05 -24.14 4.82
N ALA A 724 -28.32 -23.86 3.75
CA ALA A 724 -28.77 -23.97 2.37
C ALA A 724 -28.50 -25.35 1.73
N ILE A 725 -28.19 -26.39 2.52
CA ILE A 725 -27.87 -27.72 2.02
C ILE A 725 -28.66 -28.77 2.81
N GLU A 726 -29.35 -29.60 2.08
CA GLU A 726 -30.02 -30.80 2.58
C GLU A 726 -29.26 -32.04 2.14
N CYS A 727 -29.02 -32.96 3.05
CA CYS A 727 -28.38 -34.24 2.76
C CYS A 727 -28.63 -35.19 3.94
N GLU A 728 -29.17 -36.35 3.66
CA GLU A 728 -29.16 -37.45 4.62
C GLU A 728 -27.84 -38.23 4.50
N PRO A 729 -27.34 -38.83 5.58
CA PRO A 729 -26.14 -39.64 5.54
C PRO A 729 -26.25 -40.75 4.46
N LEU A 730 -25.24 -40.83 3.58
CA LEU A 730 -25.15 -41.74 2.46
C LEU A 730 -26.04 -41.40 1.24
N ASP A 731 -26.81 -40.30 1.31
CA ASP A 731 -27.55 -39.77 0.17
C ASP A 731 -26.83 -38.59 -0.47
N SER A 732 -27.12 -38.30 -1.75
CA SER A 732 -26.55 -37.15 -2.41
C SER A 732 -27.08 -35.83 -1.82
N ALA A 733 -26.19 -34.89 -1.54
CA ALA A 733 -26.52 -33.58 -1.02
C ALA A 733 -27.31 -32.77 -2.08
N ARG A 734 -28.23 -31.91 -1.58
CA ARG A 734 -28.99 -30.96 -2.40
C ARG A 734 -28.77 -29.53 -1.95
N ILE A 735 -28.43 -28.65 -2.87
CA ILE A 735 -28.25 -27.22 -2.58
C ILE A 735 -29.57 -26.50 -2.86
N LEU A 736 -30.06 -25.74 -1.88
CA LEU A 736 -31.26 -24.91 -1.97
C LEU A 736 -30.88 -23.55 -2.54
N SER A 737 -31.05 -23.34 -3.84
CA SER A 737 -30.59 -22.15 -4.58
C SER A 737 -31.15 -20.83 -4.03
N GLU A 738 -32.34 -20.85 -3.44
CA GLU A 738 -33.00 -19.67 -2.86
C GLU A 738 -32.39 -19.24 -1.53
N THR A 739 -31.88 -20.19 -0.76
CA THR A 739 -31.26 -19.95 0.56
C THR A 739 -29.75 -19.83 0.45
N CYS A 740 -29.17 -20.32 -0.66
CA CYS A 740 -27.74 -20.38 -0.87
C CYS A 740 -27.14 -18.98 -1.10
N VAL A 741 -26.27 -18.55 -0.21
CA VAL A 741 -25.50 -17.29 -0.34
C VAL A 741 -24.28 -17.41 -1.26
N ARG A 742 -24.09 -18.55 -1.92
CA ARG A 742 -23.05 -18.81 -2.93
C ARG A 742 -21.62 -18.56 -2.45
N CYS A 743 -21.33 -18.76 -1.18
CA CYS A 743 -20.02 -18.50 -0.57
C CYS A 743 -18.95 -19.54 -0.91
N GLY A 744 -19.29 -20.68 -1.48
CA GLY A 744 -18.37 -21.73 -1.89
C GLY A 744 -17.76 -22.58 -0.78
N VAL A 745 -18.07 -22.34 0.51
CA VAL A 745 -17.52 -23.12 1.65
C VAL A 745 -17.81 -24.62 1.52
N CYS A 746 -19.00 -24.97 1.05
CA CYS A 746 -19.37 -26.37 0.83
C CYS A 746 -18.46 -27.05 -0.20
N ARG A 747 -18.04 -26.35 -1.24
CA ARG A 747 -17.10 -26.86 -2.27
C ARG A 747 -15.72 -27.13 -1.67
N SER A 748 -15.20 -26.22 -0.84
CA SER A 748 -13.86 -26.35 -0.25
C SER A 748 -13.74 -27.48 0.78
N VAL A 749 -14.85 -27.93 1.40
CA VAL A 749 -14.85 -29.02 2.37
C VAL A 749 -15.25 -30.37 1.77
N CYS A 750 -15.66 -30.42 0.52
CA CYS A 750 -16.08 -31.66 -0.15
C CYS A 750 -14.87 -32.53 -0.50
N PRO A 751 -14.72 -33.73 0.07
CA PRO A 751 -13.55 -34.57 -0.17
C PRO A 751 -13.53 -35.17 -1.60
N GLU A 752 -14.72 -35.35 -2.21
CA GLU A 752 -14.87 -35.93 -3.54
C GLU A 752 -15.01 -34.87 -4.63
N HIS A 753 -14.85 -33.59 -4.28
CA HIS A 753 -15.05 -32.47 -5.21
C HIS A 753 -16.40 -32.49 -5.96
N ALA A 754 -17.40 -33.15 -5.40
CA ALA A 754 -18.71 -33.39 -5.98
C ALA A 754 -19.59 -32.11 -6.04
N ILE A 755 -19.13 -30.97 -5.53
CA ILE A 755 -19.83 -29.68 -5.65
C ILE A 755 -19.14 -28.81 -6.68
N VAL A 756 -19.78 -28.66 -7.84
CA VAL A 756 -19.21 -27.97 -9.01
C VAL A 756 -20.00 -26.72 -9.36
N ASN A 757 -19.35 -25.78 -10.03
CA ASN A 757 -20.01 -24.68 -10.74
C ASN A 757 -19.95 -25.00 -12.24
N PRO A 758 -21.07 -25.37 -12.88
CA PRO A 758 -21.05 -25.75 -14.29
C PRO A 758 -20.71 -24.52 -15.15
N CYS A 759 -19.65 -24.64 -15.94
CA CYS A 759 -19.24 -23.66 -16.96
C CYS A 759 -18.86 -24.38 -18.24
N ARG A 760 -18.98 -23.68 -19.37
CA ARG A 760 -18.52 -24.22 -20.68
C ARG A 760 -17.01 -24.24 -20.71
N GLU A 761 -16.42 -25.32 -21.22
CA GLU A 761 -14.99 -25.34 -21.51
C GLU A 761 -14.68 -24.35 -22.65
N ARG A 762 -13.66 -23.53 -22.45
CA ARG A 762 -13.19 -22.57 -23.44
C ARG A 762 -11.69 -22.73 -23.63
N PRO A 763 -11.20 -22.69 -24.90
CA PRO A 763 -9.76 -22.72 -25.14
C PRO A 763 -9.13 -21.44 -24.57
N GLU A 764 -7.98 -21.56 -23.92
CA GLU A 764 -7.16 -20.43 -23.56
C GLU A 764 -6.66 -19.74 -24.84
N GLN A 765 -6.96 -18.46 -24.99
CA GLN A 765 -6.47 -17.62 -26.07
C GLN A 765 -5.51 -16.60 -25.49
N GLU A 766 -4.26 -16.67 -25.91
CA GLU A 766 -3.29 -15.62 -25.62
C GLU A 766 -3.52 -14.43 -26.54
N VAL A 767 -3.79 -13.27 -25.97
CA VAL A 767 -3.87 -12.02 -26.71
C VAL A 767 -2.55 -11.27 -26.51
N PRO A 768 -1.76 -10.98 -27.55
CA PRO A 768 -0.44 -10.38 -27.36
C PRO A 768 -0.56 -8.98 -26.75
N PHE A 769 0.29 -8.71 -25.75
CA PHE A 769 0.41 -7.39 -25.10
C PHE A 769 0.90 -6.36 -26.13
N ARG A 770 0.14 -5.29 -26.32
CA ARG A 770 0.52 -4.20 -27.26
C ARG A 770 1.37 -3.17 -26.53
N GLU A 771 2.67 -3.16 -26.80
CA GLU A 771 3.53 -2.02 -26.41
C GLU A 771 3.33 -0.88 -27.41
N GLU A 772 3.17 0.35 -26.91
CA GLU A 772 3.26 1.53 -27.77
C GLU A 772 4.73 1.92 -27.95
N PRO A 773 5.17 2.17 -29.19
CA PRO A 773 6.56 2.54 -29.44
C PRO A 773 6.85 3.93 -28.90
N HIS A 774 7.93 4.04 -28.11
CA HIS A 774 8.50 5.31 -27.70
C HIS A 774 9.40 5.85 -28.81
N THR A 775 9.28 7.14 -29.07
CA THR A 775 10.16 7.82 -30.04
C THR A 775 11.42 8.32 -29.34
N ALA A 776 12.59 8.12 -29.95
CA ALA A 776 13.82 8.69 -29.40
C ALA A 776 13.80 10.23 -29.39
N PRO A 777 14.41 10.88 -28.38
CA PRO A 777 14.56 12.33 -28.37
C PRO A 777 15.34 12.82 -29.61
N VAL A 778 15.03 14.04 -30.04
CA VAL A 778 15.76 14.71 -31.12
C VAL A 778 17.00 15.41 -30.54
N ASP A 779 18.13 15.28 -31.25
CA ASP A 779 19.36 15.96 -30.85
C ASP A 779 19.29 17.48 -31.02
N GLY A 780 19.95 18.19 -30.09
CA GLY A 780 20.08 19.66 -30.14
C GLY A 780 19.21 20.39 -29.14
N ASP A 781 19.31 21.68 -29.15
CA ASP A 781 18.61 22.62 -28.26
C ASP A 781 17.22 22.98 -28.86
N VAL A 782 16.45 21.98 -29.17
CA VAL A 782 15.18 22.08 -29.86
C VAL A 782 14.05 21.25 -29.22
N ILE A 783 12.82 21.58 -29.52
CA ILE A 783 11.62 20.77 -29.36
C ILE A 783 10.92 20.64 -30.71
N VAL A 784 10.13 19.60 -30.90
CA VAL A 784 9.33 19.45 -32.14
C VAL A 784 7.85 19.52 -31.76
N ILE A 785 7.09 20.37 -32.41
CA ILE A 785 5.65 20.52 -32.19
C ILE A 785 4.94 20.33 -33.55
N ASP A 786 4.07 19.33 -33.62
CA ASP A 786 3.34 18.97 -34.86
C ASP A 786 4.25 18.89 -36.08
N GLY A 787 5.45 18.28 -35.91
CA GLY A 787 6.45 18.12 -36.97
C GLY A 787 7.36 19.35 -37.22
N THR A 788 7.11 20.49 -36.59
CA THR A 788 7.90 21.71 -36.75
C THR A 788 8.92 21.86 -35.62
N LYS A 789 10.20 22.12 -35.95
CA LYS A 789 11.25 22.38 -34.97
C LYS A 789 11.17 23.82 -34.43
N HIS A 790 11.24 23.95 -33.11
CA HIS A 790 11.30 25.19 -32.36
C HIS A 790 12.53 25.19 -31.43
N PRO A 791 13.14 26.36 -31.18
CA PRO A 791 14.19 26.47 -30.16
C PRO A 791 13.64 26.09 -28.77
N PHE A 792 14.40 25.29 -28.02
CA PHE A 792 14.06 24.99 -26.63
C PHE A 792 14.31 26.19 -25.73
N VAL A 793 13.31 26.60 -24.98
CA VAL A 793 13.44 27.64 -23.94
C VAL A 793 12.99 27.07 -22.62
N SER A 794 13.91 27.04 -21.64
CA SER A 794 13.61 26.52 -20.29
C SER A 794 12.51 27.32 -19.61
N GLY A 795 11.64 26.64 -18.87
CA GLY A 795 10.54 27.27 -18.13
C GLY A 795 9.26 27.52 -18.94
N LYS A 796 9.24 27.21 -20.22
CA LYS A 796 8.06 27.35 -21.09
C LYS A 796 7.14 26.13 -21.05
N THR A 797 5.84 26.35 -21.24
CA THR A 797 4.79 25.35 -21.40
C THR A 797 4.30 25.32 -22.87
N MET A 798 3.40 24.39 -23.19
CA MET A 798 2.83 24.35 -24.53
C MET A 798 1.96 25.58 -24.86
N LEU A 799 1.38 26.25 -23.86
CA LEU A 799 0.60 27.50 -24.09
C LEU A 799 1.44 28.66 -24.61
N ASP A 800 2.76 28.60 -24.40
CA ASP A 800 3.67 29.61 -24.96
C ASP A 800 3.88 29.45 -26.50
N TYR A 801 3.53 28.26 -27.04
CA TYR A 801 3.77 27.92 -28.45
C TYR A 801 2.49 27.64 -29.25
N ALA A 802 1.41 27.22 -28.59
CA ALA A 802 0.18 26.82 -29.27
C ALA A 802 -1.07 27.24 -28.49
N ILE A 803 -2.15 27.52 -29.22
CA ILE A 803 -3.47 27.77 -28.62
C ILE A 803 -4.11 26.42 -28.31
N LEU A 804 -4.35 26.17 -27.03
CA LEU A 804 -4.94 24.92 -26.53
C LEU A 804 -6.29 25.18 -25.86
N PRO A 805 -7.22 24.22 -25.92
CA PRO A 805 -8.45 24.27 -25.13
C PRO A 805 -8.13 24.19 -23.64
N THR A 806 -8.68 25.07 -22.82
CA THR A 806 -8.44 25.09 -21.36
C THR A 806 -9.73 25.29 -20.58
N LEU A 807 -9.91 24.52 -19.48
CA LEU A 807 -11.04 24.69 -18.54
C LEU A 807 -10.58 25.04 -17.12
N CYS A 808 -9.53 24.38 -16.60
CA CYS A 808 -9.05 24.57 -15.24
C CYS A 808 -7.91 25.60 -15.13
N TYR A 809 -7.24 25.95 -16.22
CA TYR A 809 -6.12 26.89 -16.24
C TYR A 809 -6.58 28.35 -16.02
N MET A 810 -5.80 29.10 -15.23
CA MET A 810 -5.92 30.55 -15.03
C MET A 810 -4.54 31.18 -15.01
N GLU A 811 -4.38 32.36 -15.69
CA GLU A 811 -3.10 33.07 -15.73
C GLU A 811 -2.66 33.64 -14.37
N CYS A 812 -3.61 33.99 -13.52
CA CYS A 812 -3.35 34.56 -12.19
C CYS A 812 -3.45 33.51 -11.08
N GLY A 813 -2.34 32.75 -10.82
CA GLY A 813 -2.24 31.89 -9.66
C GLY A 813 -3.16 30.67 -9.70
N GLY A 814 -3.45 30.14 -10.90
CA GLY A 814 -4.36 29.05 -11.08
C GLY A 814 -3.75 27.69 -10.80
N THR A 815 -4.56 26.83 -10.19
CA THR A 815 -4.33 25.41 -10.10
C THR A 815 -4.67 24.77 -11.45
N GLY A 816 -3.68 24.38 -12.24
CA GLY A 816 -3.89 23.68 -13.52
C GLY A 816 -3.82 22.17 -13.45
N ALA A 817 -3.83 21.50 -14.61
CA ALA A 817 -3.68 20.04 -14.79
C ALA A 817 -4.79 19.16 -14.18
N HIS A 818 -5.98 19.68 -13.89
CA HIS A 818 -7.10 18.90 -13.36
C HIS A 818 -7.98 18.27 -14.44
N CYS A 819 -8.33 19.04 -15.45
CA CYS A 819 -9.32 18.65 -16.47
C CYS A 819 -8.74 17.84 -17.64
N MET A 820 -7.44 17.94 -17.91
CA MET A 820 -6.74 17.29 -19.03
C MET A 820 -7.29 17.61 -20.42
N VAL A 821 -8.13 18.65 -20.58
CA VAL A 821 -8.66 19.09 -21.89
C VAL A 821 -7.57 19.73 -22.75
N CYS A 822 -6.55 20.34 -22.10
CA CYS A 822 -5.37 20.89 -22.78
C CYS A 822 -4.29 19.85 -23.10
N ALA A 823 -4.55 18.56 -22.90
CA ALA A 823 -3.55 17.52 -23.07
C ALA A 823 -2.95 17.51 -24.49
N VAL A 824 -1.64 17.30 -24.53
CA VAL A 824 -0.85 17.05 -25.73
C VAL A 824 -0.14 15.72 -25.60
N TRP A 825 0.13 15.03 -26.70
CA TRP A 825 0.88 13.79 -26.69
C TRP A 825 2.37 14.10 -26.70
N ASP A 826 3.11 13.54 -25.78
CA ASP A 826 4.58 13.55 -25.75
C ASP A 826 5.08 12.19 -26.26
N ALA A 827 5.60 12.17 -27.49
CA ALA A 827 5.99 10.93 -28.15
C ALA A 827 7.24 10.29 -27.54
N VAL A 828 8.08 11.08 -26.89
CA VAL A 828 9.27 10.57 -26.19
C VAL A 828 8.87 9.87 -24.87
N LEU A 829 7.91 10.45 -24.15
CA LEU A 829 7.37 9.85 -22.93
C LEU A 829 6.30 8.77 -23.19
N GLY A 830 5.78 8.67 -24.43
CA GLY A 830 4.70 7.75 -24.78
C GLY A 830 3.41 8.03 -23.98
N ARG A 831 3.09 9.30 -23.68
CA ARG A 831 1.93 9.65 -22.85
C ARG A 831 1.40 11.04 -23.09
N PHE A 832 0.17 11.28 -22.63
CA PHE A 832 -0.41 12.62 -22.60
C PHE A 832 0.11 13.42 -21.40
N VAL A 833 0.43 14.68 -21.67
CA VAL A 833 0.85 15.66 -20.67
C VAL A 833 -0.05 16.89 -20.70
N PRO A 834 -0.30 17.56 -19.56
CA PRO A 834 -1.14 18.77 -19.53
C PRO A 834 -0.39 19.94 -20.14
N GLY A 835 -0.75 20.35 -21.34
CA GLY A 835 -0.08 21.44 -22.08
C GLY A 835 -0.13 22.80 -21.38
N CYS A 836 -1.08 23.01 -20.45
CA CYS A 836 -1.18 24.28 -19.72
C CYS A 836 -0.16 24.44 -18.58
N GLU A 837 0.48 23.38 -18.12
CA GLU A 837 1.34 23.40 -16.92
C GLU A 837 2.64 22.62 -17.06
N GLN A 838 2.68 21.58 -17.91
CA GLN A 838 3.89 20.79 -18.08
C GLN A 838 4.97 21.64 -18.74
N LEU A 839 6.11 21.75 -18.05
CA LEU A 839 7.30 22.36 -18.64
C LEU A 839 7.80 21.48 -19.78
N LEU A 840 8.05 22.10 -20.93
CA LEU A 840 8.60 21.42 -22.10
C LEU A 840 10.01 20.93 -21.82
N GLN A 841 10.39 19.81 -22.44
CA GLN A 841 11.69 19.19 -22.24
C GLN A 841 12.49 19.22 -23.56
N ARG A 842 13.80 19.43 -23.45
CA ARG A 842 14.73 19.46 -24.58
C ARG A 842 14.67 18.12 -25.34
N GLY A 843 14.62 18.19 -26.66
CA GLY A 843 14.61 17.04 -27.53
C GLY A 843 13.26 16.32 -27.63
N HIS A 844 12.24 16.75 -26.91
CA HIS A 844 10.93 16.09 -26.95
C HIS A 844 10.11 16.45 -28.17
N ILE A 845 9.23 15.54 -28.55
CA ILE A 845 8.32 15.63 -29.71
C ILE A 845 6.88 15.65 -29.21
N TYR A 846 6.15 16.71 -29.53
CA TYR A 846 4.79 16.93 -29.08
C TYR A 846 3.80 16.97 -30.23
N GLU A 847 2.61 16.35 -30.03
CA GLU A 847 1.46 16.45 -30.91
C GLU A 847 0.34 17.21 -30.18
N THR A 848 -0.20 18.26 -30.82
CA THR A 848 -1.23 19.12 -30.21
C THR A 848 -2.63 18.88 -30.78
N SER A 849 -2.76 18.31 -31.99
CA SER A 849 -4.02 18.22 -32.75
C SER A 849 -4.26 16.90 -33.47
N SER A 850 -3.42 15.88 -33.28
CA SER A 850 -3.59 14.56 -33.90
C SER A 850 -4.89 13.86 -33.48
N ASP A 851 -5.29 12.82 -34.22
CA ASP A 851 -6.50 12.04 -33.92
C ASP A 851 -6.46 11.43 -32.51
N ARG A 852 -5.29 10.94 -32.05
CA ARG A 852 -5.13 10.44 -30.69
C ARG A 852 -5.36 11.52 -29.65
N VAL A 853 -4.88 12.75 -29.87
CA VAL A 853 -5.11 13.91 -29.00
C VAL A 853 -6.59 14.28 -28.95
N ARG A 854 -7.25 14.31 -30.13
CA ARG A 854 -8.71 14.57 -30.21
C ARG A 854 -9.51 13.50 -29.48
N ALA A 855 -9.19 12.22 -29.67
CA ALA A 855 -9.84 11.10 -29.00
C ALA A 855 -9.66 11.17 -27.48
N PHE A 856 -8.47 11.49 -27.00
CA PHE A 856 -8.18 11.65 -25.56
C PHE A 856 -8.97 12.82 -24.95
N ARG A 857 -9.01 13.99 -25.60
CA ARG A 857 -9.80 15.15 -25.14
C ARG A 857 -11.30 14.84 -25.11
N LYS A 858 -11.81 14.14 -26.11
CA LYS A 858 -13.20 13.64 -26.13
C LYS A 858 -13.48 12.77 -24.90
N GLU A 859 -12.60 11.81 -24.58
CA GLU A 859 -12.79 10.94 -23.42
C GLU A 859 -12.71 11.73 -22.11
N ALA A 860 -11.73 12.62 -21.94
CA ALA A 860 -11.63 13.47 -20.76
C ALA A 860 -12.90 14.30 -20.51
N LEU A 861 -13.49 14.85 -21.57
CA LEU A 861 -14.77 15.57 -21.51
C LEU A 861 -15.93 14.64 -21.20
N SER A 862 -15.97 13.42 -21.78
CA SER A 862 -17.00 12.40 -21.51
C SER A 862 -16.97 11.95 -20.06
N LEU A 863 -15.78 11.75 -19.47
CA LEU A 863 -15.61 11.41 -18.05
C LEU A 863 -16.11 12.54 -17.13
N MET A 864 -15.86 13.80 -17.46
CA MET A 864 -16.42 14.93 -16.70
C MET A 864 -17.96 15.00 -16.79
N LEU A 865 -18.54 14.59 -17.92
CA LEU A 865 -19.99 14.53 -18.10
C LEU A 865 -20.66 13.45 -17.21
N VAL A 866 -19.94 12.41 -16.78
CA VAL A 866 -20.51 11.37 -15.88
C VAL A 866 -21.10 12.01 -14.64
N ARG A 867 -20.41 12.97 -14.04
CA ARG A 867 -20.87 13.66 -12.81
C ARG A 867 -21.65 14.95 -13.06
N HIS A 868 -21.66 15.43 -14.29
CA HIS A 868 -22.29 16.71 -14.62
C HIS A 868 -23.78 16.55 -14.92
N ASP A 869 -24.61 17.31 -14.23
CA ASP A 869 -26.04 17.44 -14.56
C ASP A 869 -26.20 18.25 -15.85
N PHE A 870 -26.41 17.53 -16.97
CA PHE A 870 -26.42 18.10 -18.31
C PHE A 870 -27.78 18.71 -18.72
N ARG A 871 -28.45 19.39 -17.79
CA ARG A 871 -29.70 20.14 -18.06
C ARG A 871 -29.38 21.56 -18.54
N CYS A 872 -28.76 21.68 -19.73
CA CYS A 872 -28.27 22.96 -20.27
C CYS A 872 -29.37 23.97 -20.60
N GLY A 873 -30.60 23.50 -20.89
CA GLY A 873 -31.74 24.36 -21.20
C GLY A 873 -32.13 25.34 -20.10
N SER A 874 -32.05 24.88 -18.83
CA SER A 874 -32.36 25.62 -17.60
C SER A 874 -31.10 26.09 -16.84
N CYS A 875 -29.90 25.90 -17.38
CA CYS A 875 -28.67 26.25 -16.71
C CYS A 875 -28.41 27.78 -16.73
N ALA A 876 -27.98 28.33 -15.61
CA ALA A 876 -27.61 29.73 -15.46
C ALA A 876 -26.43 30.15 -16.37
N ALA A 877 -25.57 29.22 -16.77
CA ALA A 877 -24.45 29.46 -17.71
C ALA A 877 -24.85 29.28 -19.19
N LYS A 878 -26.13 29.14 -19.54
CA LYS A 878 -26.62 28.96 -20.92
C LYS A 878 -26.04 30.07 -21.84
N GLY A 879 -25.41 29.66 -22.95
CA GLY A 879 -24.81 30.57 -23.93
C GLY A 879 -23.42 31.13 -23.55
N LYS A 880 -22.90 30.82 -22.34
CA LYS A 880 -21.57 31.25 -21.85
C LYS A 880 -20.70 30.10 -21.33
N CYS A 881 -21.15 28.86 -21.47
CA CYS A 881 -20.50 27.69 -20.89
C CYS A 881 -19.41 27.12 -21.79
N ARG A 882 -18.14 27.42 -21.51
CA ARG A 882 -16.99 26.87 -22.26
C ARG A 882 -16.91 25.34 -22.21
N PHE A 883 -17.37 24.71 -21.13
CA PHE A 883 -17.43 23.27 -21.04
C PHE A 883 -18.39 22.67 -22.08
N PHE A 884 -19.57 23.28 -22.25
CA PHE A 884 -20.55 22.87 -23.27
C PHE A 884 -20.01 23.05 -24.70
N ASP A 885 -19.29 24.14 -24.97
CA ASP A 885 -18.69 24.39 -26.27
C ASP A 885 -17.69 23.30 -26.65
N TYR A 886 -16.80 22.93 -25.72
CA TYR A 886 -15.84 21.82 -25.94
C TYR A 886 -16.53 20.46 -26.06
N VAL A 887 -17.57 20.19 -25.27
CA VAL A 887 -18.37 18.96 -25.39
C VAL A 887 -18.91 18.81 -26.81
N ARG A 888 -19.42 19.88 -27.41
CA ARG A 888 -19.91 19.91 -28.81
C ARG A 888 -18.77 19.78 -29.82
N GLU A 889 -17.68 20.51 -29.63
CA GLU A 889 -16.53 20.53 -30.54
C GLU A 889 -15.89 19.17 -30.69
N TYR A 890 -15.69 18.46 -29.56
CA TYR A 890 -15.07 17.15 -29.55
C TYR A 890 -16.05 15.98 -29.68
N GLY A 891 -17.35 16.24 -29.70
CA GLY A 891 -18.39 15.19 -29.78
C GLY A 891 -18.41 14.29 -28.56
N ALA A 892 -18.13 14.85 -27.39
CA ALA A 892 -18.21 14.12 -26.12
C ALA A 892 -19.68 13.82 -25.75
N HIS A 893 -19.91 12.69 -25.10
CA HIS A 893 -21.27 12.26 -24.72
C HIS A 893 -21.28 11.68 -23.32
N LYS A 894 -22.40 11.83 -22.63
CA LYS A 894 -22.63 11.27 -21.30
C LYS A 894 -22.95 9.77 -21.42
N THR A 895 -22.16 8.94 -20.75
CA THR A 895 -22.54 7.56 -20.46
C THR A 895 -23.76 7.58 -19.51
N LYS A 896 -24.78 6.78 -19.75
CA LYS A 896 -25.95 6.70 -18.88
C LYS A 896 -25.52 6.24 -17.49
N ASN A 897 -25.55 7.14 -16.52
CA ASN A 897 -25.44 6.84 -15.09
C ASN A 897 -26.61 7.52 -14.38
N GLU A 898 -27.33 6.78 -13.58
CA GLU A 898 -28.35 7.30 -12.68
C GLU A 898 -27.64 7.83 -11.41
N LEU A 899 -27.11 9.03 -11.51
CA LEU A 899 -26.56 9.72 -10.35
C LEU A 899 -27.63 10.63 -9.74
N THR A 900 -27.81 10.51 -8.44
CA THR A 900 -28.59 11.49 -7.67
C THR A 900 -27.67 12.71 -7.42
N TYR A 901 -28.11 13.87 -7.86
CA TYR A 901 -27.39 15.13 -7.63
C TYR A 901 -27.85 15.77 -6.32
N PRO A 902 -26.92 16.35 -5.53
CA PRO A 902 -27.32 17.10 -4.35
C PRO A 902 -28.14 18.32 -4.75
N GLU A 903 -29.10 18.69 -3.90
CA GLU A 903 -29.85 19.93 -4.08
C GLU A 903 -28.90 21.13 -4.07
N PRO A 904 -29.16 22.14 -4.89
CA PRO A 904 -28.39 23.39 -4.88
C PRO A 904 -28.44 24.09 -3.53
N VAL A 905 -27.30 24.58 -3.07
CA VAL A 905 -27.21 25.43 -1.87
C VAL A 905 -27.42 26.88 -2.28
N GLU A 906 -28.41 27.53 -1.68
CA GLU A 906 -28.71 28.94 -1.92
C GLU A 906 -28.31 29.79 -0.72
N THR A 907 -27.55 30.87 -0.96
CA THR A 907 -27.12 31.84 0.04
C THR A 907 -27.61 33.24 -0.34
N PRO A 908 -27.45 34.27 0.52
CA PRO A 908 -27.79 35.64 0.14
C PRO A 908 -27.04 36.15 -1.11
N HIS A 909 -25.81 35.68 -1.34
CA HIS A 909 -24.91 36.21 -2.38
C HIS A 909 -24.72 35.29 -3.59
N LEU A 910 -24.89 33.97 -3.43
CA LEU A 910 -24.64 32.99 -4.53
C LEU A 910 -25.55 31.77 -4.44
N VAL A 911 -25.61 31.04 -5.55
CA VAL A 911 -26.13 29.68 -5.64
C VAL A 911 -24.98 28.75 -6.00
N PHE A 912 -24.80 27.66 -5.24
CA PHE A 912 -23.88 26.56 -5.56
C PHE A 912 -24.67 25.31 -5.95
N ASP A 913 -24.55 24.90 -7.20
CA ASP A 913 -25.11 23.67 -7.74
C ASP A 913 -23.97 22.64 -7.91
N GLY A 914 -23.82 21.74 -6.93
CA GLY A 914 -22.79 20.71 -6.91
C GLY A 914 -22.88 19.73 -8.10
N GLY A 915 -24.09 19.51 -8.64
CA GLY A 915 -24.32 18.68 -9.83
C GLY A 915 -23.70 19.25 -11.11
N LYS A 916 -23.37 20.54 -11.14
CA LYS A 916 -22.71 21.20 -12.29
C LYS A 916 -21.21 21.40 -12.09
N CYS A 917 -20.67 21.00 -10.95
CA CYS A 917 -19.26 21.18 -10.63
C CYS A 917 -18.38 20.12 -11.32
N ILE A 918 -17.39 20.56 -12.12
CA ILE A 918 -16.39 19.70 -12.78
C ILE A 918 -15.07 19.62 -12.03
N LEU A 919 -15.01 20.10 -10.78
CA LEU A 919 -13.82 20.12 -9.92
C LEU A 919 -12.58 20.74 -10.58
N CYS A 920 -12.75 21.81 -11.34
CA CYS A 920 -11.65 22.56 -11.96
C CYS A 920 -10.83 23.39 -10.98
N GLN A 921 -11.32 23.59 -9.75
CA GLN A 921 -10.68 24.28 -8.62
C GLN A 921 -10.37 25.78 -8.85
N ARG A 922 -10.87 26.41 -9.92
CA ARG A 922 -10.63 27.84 -10.18
C ARG A 922 -11.16 28.72 -9.03
N CYS A 923 -12.35 28.39 -8.49
CA CYS A 923 -12.94 29.06 -7.35
C CYS A 923 -12.09 28.95 -6.08
N VAL A 924 -11.46 27.78 -5.85
CA VAL A 924 -10.53 27.58 -4.71
C VAL A 924 -9.34 28.55 -4.84
N GLY A 925 -8.75 28.68 -6.04
CA GLY A 925 -7.59 29.53 -6.28
C GLY A 925 -7.82 31.03 -6.04
N VAL A 926 -9.07 31.51 -6.15
CA VAL A 926 -9.40 32.93 -5.94
C VAL A 926 -10.12 33.22 -4.63
N SER A 927 -10.48 32.20 -3.86
CA SER A 927 -11.29 32.37 -2.65
C SER A 927 -10.54 32.88 -1.42
N GLY A 928 -9.20 33.00 -1.48
CA GLY A 928 -8.40 33.36 -0.30
C GLY A 928 -8.55 32.34 0.85
N GLU A 929 -8.49 31.06 0.54
CA GLU A 929 -8.64 29.91 1.46
C GLU A 929 -10.05 29.71 2.08
N LYS A 930 -11.04 30.51 1.65
CA LYS A 930 -12.42 30.33 2.09
C LYS A 930 -13.11 29.13 1.45
N LEU A 931 -12.64 28.66 0.30
CA LEU A 931 -13.06 27.40 -0.33
C LEU A 931 -11.88 26.44 -0.41
N ALA A 932 -12.14 25.15 -0.20
CA ALA A 932 -11.15 24.10 -0.34
C ALA A 932 -11.77 22.84 -0.99
N VAL A 933 -10.90 21.91 -1.40
CA VAL A 933 -11.33 20.57 -1.78
C VAL A 933 -11.39 19.72 -0.52
N HIS A 934 -12.52 19.10 -0.27
CA HIS A 934 -12.73 18.13 0.81
C HIS A 934 -12.83 16.72 0.25
N ASN A 935 -12.53 15.73 1.06
CA ASN A 935 -12.46 14.33 0.69
C ASN A 935 -11.45 14.06 -0.45
N ARG A 936 -11.35 12.82 -0.90
CA ARG A 936 -10.47 12.41 -2.00
C ARG A 936 -11.20 11.49 -3.00
N ALA A 937 -10.50 11.06 -4.02
CA ALA A 937 -11.01 10.17 -5.06
C ALA A 937 -12.26 10.75 -5.75
N ASP A 938 -13.22 9.92 -6.06
CA ASP A 938 -14.52 10.29 -6.62
C ASP A 938 -15.48 10.96 -5.60
N ARG A 939 -15.08 11.03 -4.32
CA ARG A 939 -15.82 11.75 -3.27
C ARG A 939 -15.35 13.20 -3.11
N ALA A 940 -14.35 13.64 -3.86
CA ALA A 940 -13.85 15.01 -3.79
C ALA A 940 -14.97 16.02 -4.10
N VAL A 941 -15.07 17.07 -3.28
CA VAL A 941 -16.04 18.16 -3.43
C VAL A 941 -15.40 19.52 -3.11
N ILE A 942 -15.94 20.60 -3.66
CA ILE A 942 -15.59 21.96 -3.23
C ILE A 942 -16.53 22.35 -2.09
N SER A 943 -15.98 22.89 -1.01
CA SER A 943 -16.74 23.30 0.17
C SER A 943 -16.05 24.43 0.93
N PRO A 944 -16.78 25.28 1.64
CA PRO A 944 -16.24 26.18 2.63
C PRO A 944 -15.86 25.49 3.96
N GLY A 945 -16.01 24.16 4.06
CA GLY A 945 -15.75 23.38 5.28
C GLY A 945 -16.97 23.38 6.21
N PRO A 946 -16.73 23.43 7.55
CA PRO A 946 -17.82 23.51 8.53
C PRO A 946 -18.52 24.86 8.50
N ASP A 947 -17.83 25.90 8.00
CA ASP A 947 -18.47 27.18 7.74
C ASP A 947 -19.51 26.99 6.65
N ALA A 948 -20.72 27.50 6.91
CA ALA A 948 -21.74 27.41 5.89
C ALA A 948 -21.39 28.27 4.65
N TRP A 949 -21.95 27.93 3.50
CA TRP A 949 -21.78 28.75 2.28
C TRP A 949 -22.20 30.21 2.50
N GLU A 950 -23.04 30.49 3.49
CA GLU A 950 -23.49 31.80 3.92
C GLU A 950 -22.36 32.66 4.50
N SER A 951 -21.25 32.07 4.95
CA SER A 951 -20.08 32.79 5.48
C SER A 951 -19.29 33.53 4.41
N LEU A 952 -19.54 33.24 3.13
CA LEU A 952 -18.88 33.94 2.01
C LEU A 952 -19.49 35.35 1.84
N ASP A 953 -18.66 36.37 2.04
CA ASP A 953 -19.02 37.75 1.77
C ASP A 953 -19.31 37.98 0.26
N ALA A 954 -20.05 39.05 -0.05
CA ALA A 954 -20.44 39.39 -1.41
C ALA A 954 -19.26 39.48 -2.38
N THR A 955 -18.15 40.07 -1.93
CA THR A 955 -16.93 40.23 -2.76
C THR A 955 -16.28 38.89 -3.09
N THR A 956 -16.18 38.00 -2.14
CA THR A 956 -15.66 36.63 -2.37
C THR A 956 -16.64 35.84 -3.24
N ALA A 957 -17.95 35.94 -2.99
CA ALA A 957 -18.96 35.29 -3.79
C ALA A 957 -18.91 35.73 -5.27
N GLU A 958 -18.76 37.02 -5.56
CA GLU A 958 -18.59 37.54 -6.90
C GLU A 958 -17.34 36.99 -7.59
N LYS A 959 -16.19 37.01 -6.87
CA LYS A 959 -14.91 36.48 -7.40
C LYS A 959 -15.01 34.99 -7.75
N VAL A 960 -15.54 34.14 -6.87
CA VAL A 960 -15.61 32.71 -7.13
C VAL A 960 -16.62 32.37 -8.23
N CYS A 961 -17.71 33.14 -8.37
CA CYS A 961 -18.68 32.97 -9.43
C CYS A 961 -18.12 33.38 -10.80
N SER A 962 -17.35 34.50 -10.86
CA SER A 962 -16.81 35.03 -12.12
C SER A 962 -15.82 34.07 -12.78
N VAL A 963 -15.14 33.22 -12.03
CA VAL A 963 -14.16 32.25 -12.56
C VAL A 963 -14.76 30.86 -12.83
N CYS A 964 -16.01 30.60 -12.50
CA CYS A 964 -16.64 29.29 -12.68
C CYS A 964 -16.91 29.04 -14.19
N PRO A 965 -16.31 28.00 -14.83
CA PRO A 965 -16.49 27.74 -16.27
C PRO A 965 -17.80 27.03 -16.61
N THR A 966 -18.55 26.64 -15.58
CA THR A 966 -19.82 25.93 -15.75
C THR A 966 -20.98 26.59 -15.02
N GLY A 967 -22.02 26.38 -14.81
CA GLY A 967 -23.07 27.06 -14.00
C GLY A 967 -23.13 26.55 -12.55
N ALA A 968 -22.02 25.98 -12.03
CA ALA A 968 -21.97 25.45 -10.67
C ALA A 968 -22.03 26.54 -9.58
N LEU A 969 -21.41 27.70 -9.86
CA LEU A 969 -21.45 28.87 -8.99
C LEU A 969 -22.07 30.02 -9.77
N THR A 970 -23.13 30.61 -9.22
CA THR A 970 -23.88 31.72 -9.81
C THR A 970 -24.07 32.81 -8.78
N PHE A 971 -23.68 34.03 -9.10
CA PHE A 971 -23.85 35.20 -8.23
C PHE A 971 -25.31 35.67 -8.24
N LYS A 972 -25.87 35.90 -7.09
CA LYS A 972 -27.19 36.55 -6.95
C LYS A 972 -26.95 38.06 -6.95
N HIS A 973 -27.37 38.75 -8.01
CA HIS A 973 -27.45 40.20 -8.00
C HIS A 973 -28.54 40.54 -6.98
N GLY A 974 -28.13 41.04 -5.82
CA GLY A 974 -29.09 41.66 -4.94
C GLY A 974 -29.87 42.72 -5.69
N ASP A 975 -31.16 42.86 -5.46
CA ASP A 975 -31.98 43.95 -5.91
C ASP A 975 -31.36 45.27 -5.39
N ALA A 976 -30.31 45.73 -6.02
CA ALA A 976 -29.93 47.13 -5.95
C ALA A 976 -30.90 47.90 -6.86
N ARG A 977 -32.10 48.13 -6.33
CA ARG A 977 -32.90 49.25 -6.81
C ARG A 977 -32.31 50.53 -6.24
N PRO A 978 -32.22 51.60 -7.07
CA PRO A 978 -31.54 52.85 -6.75
C PRO A 978 -32.05 53.57 -5.59
#